data_a515ef1a7179e0c792c8511b45d3ac3f
#
_entry.id   a515ef1a7179e0c792c8511b45d3ac3f
#
_cell.length_a   1.000
_cell.length_b   1.000
_cell.length_c   1.000
_cell.angle_alpha   90.00
_cell.angle_beta   90.00
_cell.angle_gamma   90.00
#
_symmetry.space_group_name_H-M   'P 1'
#
loop_
_entity.id
_entity.type
_entity.pdbx_description
1 polymer ?
#
loop_
_entity_poly.entity_id
_entity_poly.type
_entity_poly.pdbx_seq_one_letter_code
_entity_poly.pdbx_strand_id
1 'polypeptide(L)'
;MAVLLGCFCLAFSQPAEQIVREGALVVKVQGGAAQQWDALQAMLKDQLTLSGLQSASEPLADDLAFFTRQHYIREGWPEAEVRWDLKGNLITLNVESGTQTRIGSVTWEGDTQVLPAEEMRRFLLRPSLEKEGADKQHPVWVSSDLQTGASLVQRRLRAEGYLQAETVLIPSASLDAEGRRDLTLSVKAGPAFQFGSVSLDGAPAELQKQAQEIIATAGAGPFNEARVQQIENRLSSLLHEHGWLDAQTLSDYELQPQGGTVDVEMTLLPGPRYRVQQAEPHPGFSRGSQRVLKAGFRELEGRYYSAEDLDLAFRRALDTGMFARLDVEPQKAPEQPTADTPWADLLISGEETKPKTLGFEIGFDTFLGPQAGVTWKNTNLLDTGNTLAAELNWSTAGPLGSLSLKDPAFLGSTYEGSARLAVESFDLFEYTRYGTSLNLELARRVSRHFSYSLFGGASINSVDTSVLTEEEIGPDLYTLAFVGVNLLLDHRNNVVLPTQGWFLNARIETTLDAMGSGVSYLRTDLRGAWYQPITQKLRFAAGGALLNIQGAPAEDIPIDSRVFNGGPNSVRAFAERELGPLTEGGTPLGGTSALIVSAELSYEIASNLELAVFTDAGSLGLGRNTSALDYSSDFRTTIGAGLRYHLPFGPIRIDYGHNVSRRTGEGSGMLHVVVGFAF
;
A
#
# COMPACT_ATOMS: atom_id res chain seq x y z
N MET A 1 -2.27 -79.14 23.85
CA MET A 1 -0.92 -79.77 24.04
C MET A 1 0.08 -78.91 23.40
N ALA A 2 1.12 -78.55 24.13
CA ALA A 2 2.28 -77.69 23.84
C ALA A 2 2.07 -76.23 24.04
N VAL A 3 2.48 -75.80 25.24
CA VAL A 3 2.84 -74.44 25.70
C VAL A 3 4.24 -74.11 25.19
N LEU A 4 4.41 -72.95 24.57
CA LEU A 4 5.73 -72.37 24.34
C LEU A 4 5.80 -71.00 25.06
N LEU A 5 6.48 -71.02 26.21
CA LEU A 5 6.95 -69.82 26.89
C LEU A 5 7.99 -69.14 26.03
N GLY A 6 7.71 -67.96 25.55
CA GLY A 6 8.70 -67.01 25.00
C GLY A 6 9.18 -66.06 26.10
N CYS A 7 10.37 -66.25 26.60
CA CYS A 7 11.06 -65.25 27.43
C CYS A 7 11.27 -63.96 26.65
N PHE A 8 10.60 -62.87 27.05
CA PHE A 8 10.98 -61.51 26.64
C PHE A 8 12.19 -61.08 27.50
N CYS A 9 13.37 -61.19 26.90
CA CYS A 9 14.52 -60.46 27.40
C CYS A 9 14.29 -58.98 27.17
N LEU A 10 14.00 -58.24 28.20
CA LEU A 10 14.15 -56.79 28.25
C LEU A 10 15.67 -56.48 28.10
N ALA A 11 16.11 -56.24 26.90
CA ALA A 11 17.41 -55.59 26.65
C ALA A 11 17.31 -54.16 27.16
N PHE A 12 17.89 -53.91 28.33
CA PHE A 12 18.27 -52.55 28.76
C PHE A 12 19.32 -52.08 27.77
N SER A 13 18.92 -51.31 26.75
CA SER A 13 19.86 -50.52 25.94
C SER A 13 20.47 -49.49 26.86
N GLN A 14 21.77 -49.58 27.09
CA GLN A 14 22.50 -48.48 27.69
C GLN A 14 22.25 -47.23 26.83
N PRO A 15 21.94 -46.07 27.44
CA PRO A 15 21.78 -44.84 26.67
C PRO A 15 23.05 -44.56 25.88
N ALA A 16 22.94 -44.31 24.60
CA ALA A 16 24.07 -43.95 23.74
C ALA A 16 24.79 -42.74 24.38
N GLU A 17 26.13 -42.81 24.46
CA GLU A 17 26.91 -41.70 24.99
C GLU A 17 26.69 -40.45 24.11
N GLN A 18 26.12 -39.39 24.71
CA GLN A 18 25.83 -38.13 24.07
C GLN A 18 27.07 -37.23 24.16
N ILE A 19 27.78 -37.05 23.04
CA ILE A 19 29.05 -36.32 22.99
C ILE A 19 28.99 -35.20 21.95
N VAL A 20 29.36 -33.98 22.37
CA VAL A 20 29.57 -32.82 21.48
C VAL A 20 31.08 -32.54 21.43
N ARG A 21 31.59 -32.26 20.24
CA ARG A 21 33.00 -31.93 20.03
C ARG A 21 33.13 -30.65 19.23
N GLU A 22 34.04 -29.77 19.71
CA GLU A 22 34.46 -28.56 19.02
C GLU A 22 35.99 -28.38 19.20
N GLY A 23 36.74 -28.61 18.12
CA GLY A 23 38.21 -28.63 18.20
C GLY A 23 38.75 -29.70 19.19
N ALA A 24 39.51 -29.27 20.20
CA ALA A 24 40.05 -30.13 21.24
C ALA A 24 39.09 -30.30 22.45
N LEU A 25 37.99 -29.54 22.48
CA LEU A 25 36.99 -29.59 23.55
C LEU A 25 36.03 -30.77 23.33
N VAL A 26 35.72 -31.48 24.39
CA VAL A 26 34.77 -32.58 24.38
C VAL A 26 33.80 -32.37 25.55
N VAL A 27 32.51 -32.31 25.20
CA VAL A 27 31.43 -32.26 26.20
C VAL A 27 30.65 -33.57 26.13
N LYS A 28 30.62 -34.28 27.23
CA LYS A 28 29.85 -35.52 27.38
C LYS A 28 28.63 -35.24 28.27
N VAL A 29 27.43 -35.54 27.79
CA VAL A 29 26.22 -35.44 28.57
C VAL A 29 25.81 -36.83 29.04
N GLN A 30 25.54 -36.99 30.31
CA GLN A 30 25.08 -38.22 30.94
C GLN A 30 23.74 -38.01 31.63
N GLY A 31 22.82 -38.90 31.44
CA GLY A 31 21.44 -38.75 31.95
C GLY A 31 20.56 -37.87 31.07
N GLY A 32 19.49 -37.34 31.65
CA GLY A 32 18.51 -36.52 30.94
C GLY A 32 17.54 -37.29 30.01
N ALA A 33 16.64 -36.55 29.39
CA ALA A 33 15.63 -37.11 28.48
C ALA A 33 16.17 -37.24 27.05
N ALA A 34 16.18 -38.44 26.49
CA ALA A 34 16.76 -38.70 25.16
C ALA A 34 16.12 -37.90 24.02
N GLN A 35 14.86 -37.51 24.17
CA GLN A 35 14.09 -36.72 23.18
C GLN A 35 14.63 -35.29 22.98
N GLN A 36 15.44 -34.79 23.91
CA GLN A 36 15.98 -33.42 23.87
C GLN A 36 17.39 -33.35 23.27
N TRP A 37 17.96 -34.49 22.87
CA TRP A 37 19.37 -34.54 22.51
C TRP A 37 19.72 -33.67 21.29
N ASP A 38 18.96 -33.68 20.22
CA ASP A 38 19.30 -32.96 19.00
C ASP A 38 19.34 -31.45 19.21
N ALA A 39 18.35 -30.91 19.92
CA ALA A 39 18.30 -29.48 20.26
C ALA A 39 19.38 -29.08 21.27
N LEU A 40 19.62 -29.93 22.28
CA LEU A 40 20.68 -29.74 23.27
C LEU A 40 22.05 -29.77 22.61
N GLN A 41 22.30 -30.71 21.70
CA GLN A 41 23.56 -30.84 20.95
C GLN A 41 23.85 -29.59 20.13
N ALA A 42 22.84 -29.06 19.41
CA ALA A 42 22.97 -27.84 18.64
C ALA A 42 23.32 -26.66 19.54
N MET A 43 22.59 -26.48 20.64
CA MET A 43 22.82 -25.41 21.60
C MET A 43 24.24 -25.50 22.22
N LEU A 44 24.68 -26.68 22.67
CA LEU A 44 26.00 -26.87 23.23
C LEU A 44 27.13 -26.57 22.24
N LYS A 45 26.93 -26.98 20.98
CA LYS A 45 27.88 -26.67 19.89
C LYS A 45 27.98 -25.17 19.64
N ASP A 46 26.86 -24.46 19.59
CA ASP A 46 26.83 -23.01 19.42
C ASP A 46 27.53 -22.30 20.57
N GLN A 47 27.29 -22.73 21.82
CA GLN A 47 27.96 -22.15 22.99
C GLN A 47 29.49 -22.39 22.99
N LEU A 48 29.95 -23.58 22.59
CA LEU A 48 31.37 -23.87 22.42
C LEU A 48 31.99 -22.99 21.32
N THR A 49 31.33 -22.82 20.19
CA THR A 49 31.80 -21.97 19.10
C THR A 49 31.88 -20.50 19.53
N LEU A 50 30.83 -20.00 20.18
CA LEU A 50 30.78 -18.63 20.69
C LEU A 50 31.83 -18.33 21.76
N SER A 51 32.20 -19.32 22.62
CA SER A 51 33.23 -19.15 23.64
C SER A 51 34.61 -18.87 23.05
N GLY A 52 34.92 -19.37 21.84
CA GLY A 52 36.20 -19.23 21.16
C GLY A 52 37.39 -19.90 21.90
N LEU A 53 37.12 -20.67 22.97
CA LEU A 53 38.13 -21.28 23.84
C LEU A 53 38.69 -22.55 23.20
N GLN A 54 40.01 -22.76 23.32
CA GLN A 54 40.71 -23.94 22.81
C GLN A 54 40.91 -25.03 23.86
N SER A 55 40.66 -24.71 25.15
CA SER A 55 40.81 -25.63 26.28
C SER A 55 39.66 -25.50 27.26
N ALA A 56 39.30 -26.59 27.90
CA ALA A 56 38.24 -26.60 28.91
C ALA A 56 38.72 -25.88 30.19
N SER A 57 37.78 -25.21 30.84
CA SER A 57 37.97 -24.49 32.10
C SER A 57 36.75 -24.65 33.00
N GLU A 58 36.92 -24.43 34.31
CA GLU A 58 35.79 -24.46 35.24
C GLU A 58 34.69 -23.45 34.90
N PRO A 59 34.98 -22.18 34.52
CA PRO A 59 33.95 -21.24 34.10
C PRO A 59 33.15 -21.73 32.85
N LEU A 60 33.86 -22.32 31.87
CA LEU A 60 33.16 -22.87 30.69
C LEU A 60 32.26 -24.05 31.06
N ALA A 61 32.74 -24.93 32.00
CA ALA A 61 31.94 -26.06 32.45
C ALA A 61 30.69 -25.60 33.22
N ASP A 62 30.83 -24.55 34.03
CA ASP A 62 29.71 -23.96 34.77
C ASP A 62 28.68 -23.31 33.82
N ASP A 63 29.14 -22.53 32.83
CA ASP A 63 28.30 -21.93 31.79
C ASP A 63 27.51 -23.00 31.00
N LEU A 64 28.19 -24.08 30.55
CA LEU A 64 27.56 -25.16 29.83
C LEU A 64 26.53 -25.93 30.68
N ALA A 65 26.81 -26.12 31.97
CA ALA A 65 25.88 -26.72 32.93
C ALA A 65 24.66 -25.81 33.13
N PHE A 66 24.87 -24.50 33.28
CA PHE A 66 23.81 -23.51 33.38
C PHE A 66 22.90 -23.52 32.13
N PHE A 67 23.49 -23.42 30.92
CA PHE A 67 22.70 -23.41 29.67
C PHE A 67 21.97 -24.74 29.47
N THR A 68 22.58 -25.87 29.80
CA THR A 68 21.95 -27.19 29.77
C THR A 68 20.74 -27.23 30.69
N ARG A 69 20.88 -26.77 31.93
CA ARG A 69 19.78 -26.69 32.89
C ARG A 69 18.66 -25.78 32.37
N GLN A 70 18.98 -24.60 31.83
CA GLN A 70 18.01 -23.67 31.27
C GLN A 70 17.25 -24.29 30.05
N HIS A 71 17.95 -25.08 29.22
CA HIS A 71 17.33 -25.80 28.14
C HIS A 71 16.25 -26.76 28.66
N TYR A 72 16.57 -27.60 29.63
CA TYR A 72 15.60 -28.51 30.24
C TYR A 72 14.41 -27.78 30.88
N ILE A 73 14.66 -26.70 31.62
CA ILE A 73 13.58 -25.89 32.22
C ILE A 73 12.64 -25.32 31.13
N ARG A 74 13.17 -24.84 30.00
CA ARG A 74 12.36 -24.32 28.90
C ARG A 74 11.54 -25.37 28.17
N GLU A 75 11.98 -26.63 28.24
CA GLU A 75 11.32 -27.77 27.63
C GLU A 75 10.40 -28.52 28.62
N GLY A 76 10.12 -27.93 29.77
CA GLY A 76 9.15 -28.40 30.74
C GLY A 76 9.68 -29.33 31.81
N TRP A 77 10.96 -29.32 32.10
CA TRP A 77 11.55 -29.99 33.25
C TRP A 77 11.96 -28.98 34.33
N PRO A 78 11.04 -28.49 35.17
CA PRO A 78 11.31 -27.40 36.12
C PRO A 78 12.28 -27.79 37.23
N GLU A 79 12.42 -29.09 37.53
CA GLU A 79 13.26 -29.64 38.58
C GLU A 79 14.61 -30.12 38.06
N ALA A 80 14.98 -29.80 36.81
CA ALA A 80 16.23 -30.24 36.22
C ALA A 80 17.44 -29.68 36.97
N GLU A 81 18.33 -30.58 37.37
CA GLU A 81 19.65 -30.27 37.95
C GLU A 81 20.74 -30.74 36.99
N VAL A 82 21.79 -29.95 36.86
CA VAL A 82 22.95 -30.29 36.03
C VAL A 82 24.19 -30.03 36.86
N ARG A 83 24.99 -31.10 37.06
CA ARG A 83 26.29 -31.04 37.72
C ARG A 83 27.37 -31.35 36.70
N TRP A 84 28.53 -30.75 36.84
CA TRP A 84 29.65 -30.98 35.93
C TRP A 84 30.89 -31.57 36.62
N ASP A 85 31.71 -32.28 35.86
CA ASP A 85 33.04 -32.76 36.21
C ASP A 85 34.01 -32.42 35.06
N LEU A 86 35.22 -31.97 35.40
CA LEU A 86 36.23 -31.55 34.44
C LEU A 86 37.48 -32.42 34.56
N LYS A 87 37.88 -33.07 33.44
CA LYS A 87 39.10 -33.86 33.33
C LYS A 87 39.85 -33.51 32.04
N GLY A 88 40.89 -32.70 32.16
CA GLY A 88 41.59 -32.18 30.99
C GLY A 88 40.66 -31.38 30.10
N ASN A 89 40.53 -31.75 28.82
CA ASN A 89 39.61 -31.11 27.86
C ASN A 89 38.23 -31.78 27.79
N LEU A 90 37.92 -32.71 28.70
CA LEU A 90 36.62 -33.36 28.78
C LEU A 90 35.79 -32.74 29.90
N ILE A 91 34.66 -32.13 29.53
CA ILE A 91 33.62 -31.68 30.45
C ILE A 91 32.53 -32.73 30.44
N THR A 92 32.15 -33.26 31.59
CA THR A 92 31.05 -34.21 31.76
C THR A 92 29.90 -33.49 32.45
N LEU A 93 28.72 -33.38 31.77
CA LEU A 93 27.52 -32.82 32.32
C LEU A 93 26.58 -33.97 32.77
N ASN A 94 26.31 -34.07 34.05
CA ASN A 94 25.41 -35.06 34.63
C ASN A 94 24.04 -34.40 34.82
N VAL A 95 23.06 -34.84 34.06
CA VAL A 95 21.71 -34.25 34.01
C VAL A 95 20.73 -35.15 34.77
N GLU A 96 20.14 -34.62 35.81
CA GLU A 96 19.00 -35.17 36.52
C GLU A 96 17.77 -34.36 36.11
N SER A 97 17.03 -34.81 35.07
CA SER A 97 15.95 -34.02 34.46
C SER A 97 14.68 -33.93 35.33
N GLY A 98 14.49 -34.89 36.22
CA GLY A 98 13.22 -34.97 36.95
C GLY A 98 12.04 -35.36 36.05
N THR A 99 10.86 -34.93 36.43
CA THR A 99 9.61 -35.21 35.69
C THR A 99 9.25 -34.06 34.76
N GLN A 100 8.96 -34.37 33.49
CA GLN A 100 8.42 -33.36 32.59
C GLN A 100 7.03 -32.93 33.07
N THR A 101 6.89 -31.65 33.34
CA THR A 101 5.64 -31.09 33.84
C THR A 101 4.92 -30.34 32.73
N ARG A 102 3.61 -30.56 32.63
CA ARG A 102 2.72 -29.88 31.71
C ARG A 102 1.69 -29.06 32.47
N ILE A 103 1.07 -28.11 31.81
CA ILE A 103 -0.01 -27.30 32.39
C ILE A 103 -1.29 -28.15 32.36
N GLY A 104 -1.89 -28.33 33.52
CA GLY A 104 -3.17 -29.01 33.70
C GLY A 104 -4.37 -28.09 33.51
N SER A 105 -5.30 -28.11 34.46
CA SER A 105 -6.41 -27.15 34.47
C SER A 105 -5.94 -25.76 34.88
N VAL A 106 -6.54 -24.72 34.27
CA VAL A 106 -6.34 -23.34 34.67
C VAL A 106 -7.63 -22.83 35.29
N THR A 107 -7.56 -22.42 36.54
CA THR A 107 -8.67 -21.86 37.31
C THR A 107 -8.41 -20.40 37.70
N TRP A 108 -9.48 -19.71 38.03
CA TRP A 108 -9.47 -18.29 38.31
C TRP A 108 -10.05 -18.01 39.69
N GLU A 109 -9.44 -17.10 40.43
CA GLU A 109 -9.88 -16.70 41.77
C GLU A 109 -9.87 -15.18 41.91
N GLY A 110 -10.74 -14.61 42.77
CA GLY A 110 -10.85 -13.18 43.02
C GLY A 110 -11.82 -12.49 42.03
N ASP A 111 -11.42 -11.36 41.46
CA ASP A 111 -12.27 -10.50 40.60
C ASP A 111 -12.38 -11.07 39.16
N THR A 112 -12.97 -12.24 39.03
CA THR A 112 -12.98 -13.03 37.77
C THR A 112 -14.00 -12.53 36.74
N GLN A 113 -14.87 -11.57 37.08
CA GLN A 113 -15.90 -11.05 36.19
C GLN A 113 -15.43 -9.87 35.32
N VAL A 114 -14.23 -9.36 35.57
CA VAL A 114 -13.68 -8.18 34.89
C VAL A 114 -13.23 -8.46 33.46
N LEU A 115 -12.87 -9.71 33.17
CA LEU A 115 -12.54 -10.18 31.82
C LEU A 115 -13.13 -11.58 31.59
N PRO A 116 -13.52 -11.93 30.34
CA PRO A 116 -13.93 -13.30 30.02
C PRO A 116 -12.83 -14.32 30.33
N ALA A 117 -13.20 -15.46 30.92
CA ALA A 117 -12.25 -16.51 31.32
C ALA A 117 -11.41 -17.01 30.14
N GLU A 118 -12.00 -17.16 28.95
CA GLU A 118 -11.28 -17.54 27.72
C GLU A 118 -10.26 -16.49 27.28
N GLU A 119 -10.55 -15.22 27.48
CA GLU A 119 -9.62 -14.14 27.18
C GLU A 119 -8.44 -14.14 28.16
N MET A 120 -8.70 -14.28 29.44
CA MET A 120 -7.64 -14.43 30.47
C MET A 120 -6.76 -15.65 30.19
N ARG A 121 -7.35 -16.79 29.84
CA ARG A 121 -6.62 -18.00 29.47
C ARG A 121 -5.73 -17.77 28.24
N ARG A 122 -6.26 -17.12 27.22
CA ARG A 122 -5.51 -16.80 26.00
C ARG A 122 -4.29 -15.95 26.29
N PHE A 123 -4.41 -14.91 27.13
CA PHE A 123 -3.27 -14.08 27.50
C PHE A 123 -2.28 -14.81 28.40
N LEU A 124 -2.76 -15.57 29.39
CA LEU A 124 -1.92 -16.30 30.32
C LEU A 124 -1.06 -17.37 29.62
N LEU A 125 -1.65 -18.13 28.71
CA LEU A 125 -0.95 -19.22 28.03
C LEU A 125 -0.26 -18.79 26.73
N ARG A 126 -0.42 -17.55 26.30
CA ARG A 126 0.12 -17.05 25.03
C ARG A 126 1.62 -17.34 24.86
N PRO A 127 2.51 -17.04 25.83
CA PRO A 127 3.94 -17.30 25.64
C PRO A 127 4.28 -18.79 25.49
N SER A 128 3.51 -19.68 26.12
CA SER A 128 3.70 -21.15 26.01
C SER A 128 3.13 -21.71 24.70
N LEU A 129 2.04 -21.12 24.17
CA LEU A 129 1.33 -21.60 22.97
C LEU A 129 1.95 -21.07 21.66
N GLU A 130 2.68 -19.97 21.69
CA GLU A 130 3.37 -19.39 20.52
C GLU A 130 4.67 -20.13 20.18
N LYS A 131 5.14 -21.05 21.02
CA LYS A 131 6.31 -21.87 20.72
C LYS A 131 6.04 -22.87 19.59
N GLU A 132 7.04 -23.07 18.75
CA GLU A 132 6.96 -24.05 17.66
C GLU A 132 6.77 -25.46 18.23
N GLY A 133 5.79 -26.20 17.69
CA GLY A 133 5.46 -27.56 18.16
C GLY A 133 4.74 -27.64 19.50
N ALA A 134 4.28 -26.52 20.08
CA ALA A 134 3.59 -26.53 21.37
C ALA A 134 2.29 -27.36 21.33
N ASP A 135 2.09 -28.18 22.35
CA ASP A 135 0.81 -28.86 22.61
C ASP A 135 -0.23 -27.79 23.00
N LYS A 136 -1.27 -27.64 22.19
CA LYS A 136 -2.31 -26.62 22.39
C LYS A 136 -3.25 -26.91 23.58
N GLN A 137 -3.35 -28.17 24.00
CA GLN A 137 -4.21 -28.57 25.12
C GLN A 137 -3.44 -28.49 26.45
N HIS A 138 -2.25 -29.06 26.49
CA HIS A 138 -1.40 -29.16 27.67
C HIS A 138 0.03 -28.73 27.36
N PRO A 139 0.28 -27.42 27.20
CA PRO A 139 1.63 -26.93 26.94
C PRO A 139 2.56 -27.24 28.11
N VAL A 140 3.85 -27.30 27.85
CA VAL A 140 4.87 -27.57 28.88
C VAL A 140 4.88 -26.47 29.94
N TRP A 141 5.17 -26.87 31.18
CA TRP A 141 5.28 -25.94 32.30
C TRP A 141 6.60 -25.19 32.26
N VAL A 142 6.54 -23.90 31.97
CA VAL A 142 7.71 -23.00 32.04
C VAL A 142 7.35 -21.80 32.89
N SER A 143 7.94 -21.70 34.08
CA SER A 143 7.58 -20.67 35.06
C SER A 143 7.74 -19.24 34.53
N SER A 144 8.77 -18.97 33.74
CA SER A 144 8.98 -17.64 33.12
C SER A 144 7.89 -17.28 32.12
N ASP A 145 7.40 -18.25 31.33
CA ASP A 145 6.32 -18.05 30.37
C ASP A 145 5.01 -17.74 31.08
N LEU A 146 4.71 -18.47 32.16
CA LEU A 146 3.53 -18.25 32.97
C LEU A 146 3.56 -16.88 33.68
N GLN A 147 4.72 -16.44 34.18
CA GLN A 147 4.89 -15.10 34.75
C GLN A 147 4.69 -14.03 33.69
N THR A 148 5.23 -14.23 32.50
CA THR A 148 5.01 -13.35 31.35
C THR A 148 3.52 -13.29 30.99
N GLY A 149 2.86 -14.46 30.94
CA GLY A 149 1.43 -14.58 30.70
C GLY A 149 0.57 -13.86 31.75
N ALA A 150 0.89 -14.01 33.03
CA ALA A 150 0.23 -13.27 34.11
C ALA A 150 0.40 -11.75 33.96
N SER A 151 1.61 -11.29 33.58
CA SER A 151 1.85 -9.88 33.26
C SER A 151 1.07 -9.40 32.04
N LEU A 152 0.78 -10.27 31.06
CA LEU A 152 -0.09 -9.94 29.93
C LEU A 152 -1.54 -9.77 30.38
N VAL A 153 -2.04 -10.64 31.27
CA VAL A 153 -3.39 -10.48 31.86
C VAL A 153 -3.47 -9.18 32.65
N GLN A 154 -2.48 -8.89 33.48
CA GLN A 154 -2.42 -7.65 34.26
C GLN A 154 -2.44 -6.40 33.35
N ARG A 155 -1.63 -6.40 32.29
CA ARG A 155 -1.62 -5.31 31.29
C ARG A 155 -2.98 -5.16 30.59
N ARG A 156 -3.65 -6.29 30.31
CA ARG A 156 -4.99 -6.26 29.69
C ARG A 156 -6.03 -5.66 30.64
N LEU A 157 -5.96 -5.99 31.95
CA LEU A 157 -6.80 -5.37 32.96
C LEU A 157 -6.57 -3.86 33.09
N ARG A 158 -5.30 -3.43 33.07
CA ARG A 158 -4.96 -2.00 33.09
C ARG A 158 -5.47 -1.26 31.86
N ALA A 159 -5.47 -1.93 30.70
CA ALA A 159 -6.04 -1.36 29.47
C ALA A 159 -7.57 -1.19 29.54
N GLU A 160 -8.28 -1.89 30.44
CA GLU A 160 -9.68 -1.72 30.75
C GLU A 160 -9.95 -0.74 31.91
N GLY A 161 -8.92 -0.02 32.36
CA GLY A 161 -9.04 0.98 33.42
C GLY A 161 -8.74 0.48 34.84
N TYR A 162 -8.40 -0.79 35.04
CA TYR A 162 -8.04 -1.34 36.35
C TYR A 162 -6.56 -1.08 36.66
N LEU A 163 -6.19 0.16 36.92
CA LEU A 163 -4.80 0.60 37.06
C LEU A 163 -4.04 -0.10 38.19
N GLN A 164 -4.77 -0.49 39.24
CA GLN A 164 -4.21 -1.15 40.43
C GLN A 164 -4.30 -2.69 40.33
N ALA A 165 -4.59 -3.22 39.13
CA ALA A 165 -4.72 -4.65 38.94
C ALA A 165 -3.42 -5.39 39.30
N GLU A 166 -3.58 -6.43 40.13
CA GLU A 166 -2.54 -7.37 40.52
C GLU A 166 -2.93 -8.79 40.11
N THR A 167 -1.96 -9.57 39.67
CA THR A 167 -2.17 -10.98 39.31
C THR A 167 -1.12 -11.84 40.02
N VAL A 168 -1.56 -12.94 40.65
CA VAL A 168 -0.68 -13.88 41.35
C VAL A 168 -0.92 -15.29 40.85
N LEU A 169 0.16 -15.97 40.43
CA LEU A 169 0.13 -17.36 40.02
C LEU A 169 0.23 -18.28 41.24
N ILE A 170 -0.70 -19.21 41.37
CA ILE A 170 -0.72 -20.19 42.45
C ILE A 170 -0.73 -21.61 41.81
N PRO A 171 0.48 -22.21 41.67
CA PRO A 171 0.58 -23.59 41.19
C PRO A 171 0.09 -24.59 42.25
N SER A 172 -0.52 -25.69 41.81
CA SER A 172 -0.84 -26.80 42.72
C SER A 172 0.43 -27.42 43.29
N ALA A 173 0.34 -27.95 44.54
CA ALA A 173 1.47 -28.56 45.21
C ALA A 173 1.87 -29.92 44.61
N SER A 174 0.93 -30.63 43.97
CA SER A 174 1.12 -31.97 43.41
C SER A 174 0.90 -32.00 41.91
N LEU A 175 1.53 -32.97 41.25
CA LEU A 175 1.21 -33.37 39.88
C LEU A 175 0.09 -34.41 39.87
N ASP A 176 -0.69 -34.44 38.79
CA ASP A 176 -1.61 -35.54 38.53
C ASP A 176 -0.87 -36.78 38.00
N ALA A 177 -1.61 -37.86 37.72
CA ALA A 177 -1.06 -39.13 37.24
C ALA A 177 -0.38 -39.02 35.85
N GLU A 178 -0.72 -37.99 35.09
CA GLU A 178 -0.19 -37.70 33.74
C GLU A 178 0.94 -36.67 33.75
N GLY A 179 1.44 -36.25 34.94
CA GLY A 179 2.50 -35.28 35.08
C GLY A 179 2.08 -33.82 34.84
N ARG A 180 0.77 -33.52 34.96
CA ARG A 180 0.26 -32.16 34.79
C ARG A 180 0.13 -31.46 36.13
N ARG A 181 0.43 -30.15 36.13
CA ARG A 181 0.28 -29.29 37.30
C ARG A 181 -0.84 -28.29 37.04
N ASP A 182 -1.83 -28.28 37.89
CA ASP A 182 -2.91 -27.32 37.85
C ASP A 182 -2.42 -25.93 38.28
N LEU A 183 -3.03 -24.90 37.72
CA LEU A 183 -2.66 -23.50 37.95
C LEU A 183 -3.89 -22.68 38.30
N THR A 184 -3.83 -21.93 39.38
CA THR A 184 -4.81 -20.90 39.72
C THR A 184 -4.20 -19.52 39.50
N LEU A 185 -4.89 -18.64 38.75
CA LEU A 185 -4.55 -17.22 38.65
C LEU A 185 -5.47 -16.46 39.61
N SER A 186 -4.90 -15.89 40.66
CA SER A 186 -5.63 -14.96 41.53
C SER A 186 -5.56 -13.56 40.93
N VAL A 187 -6.73 -12.95 40.73
CA VAL A 187 -6.89 -11.63 40.12
C VAL A 187 -7.51 -10.68 41.15
N LYS A 188 -6.81 -9.59 41.40
CA LYS A 188 -7.29 -8.46 42.20
C LYS A 188 -7.31 -7.24 41.32
N ALA A 189 -8.47 -6.89 40.79
CA ALA A 189 -8.62 -5.83 39.78
C ALA A 189 -8.51 -4.43 40.38
N GLY A 190 -9.04 -4.22 41.56
CA GLY A 190 -9.18 -2.88 42.16
C GLY A 190 -10.27 -2.06 41.48
N PRO A 191 -10.34 -0.75 41.73
CA PRO A 191 -11.33 0.14 41.11
C PRO A 191 -11.05 0.35 39.61
N ALA A 192 -12.13 0.43 38.83
CA ALA A 192 -12.03 0.83 37.43
C ALA A 192 -11.98 2.36 37.33
N PHE A 193 -11.00 2.88 36.59
CA PHE A 193 -10.86 4.30 36.31
C PHE A 193 -11.28 4.62 34.87
N GLN A 194 -11.87 5.79 34.68
CA GLN A 194 -12.24 6.33 33.38
C GLN A 194 -11.40 7.58 33.08
N PHE A 195 -11.34 7.97 31.79
CA PHE A 195 -10.80 9.28 31.45
C PHE A 195 -11.64 10.40 32.10
N GLY A 196 -10.98 11.28 32.83
CA GLY A 196 -11.51 12.53 33.30
C GLY A 196 -11.31 13.66 32.28
N SER A 197 -10.83 14.82 32.73
CA SER A 197 -10.47 15.92 31.85
C SER A 197 -9.13 15.62 31.14
N VAL A 198 -9.02 16.04 29.87
CA VAL A 198 -7.74 16.05 29.14
C VAL A 198 -7.45 17.48 28.75
N SER A 199 -6.44 18.09 29.37
CA SER A 199 -5.98 19.45 29.08
C SER A 199 -4.74 19.45 28.22
N LEU A 200 -4.52 20.54 27.48
CA LEU A 200 -3.38 20.73 26.60
C LEU A 200 -2.81 22.13 26.77
N ASP A 201 -1.53 22.23 27.04
CA ASP A 201 -0.77 23.48 27.10
C ASP A 201 0.42 23.48 26.13
N GLY A 202 0.93 24.68 25.79
CA GLY A 202 2.14 24.84 24.97
C GLY A 202 1.97 24.65 23.47
N ALA A 203 0.74 24.44 22.96
CA ALA A 203 0.50 24.28 21.52
C ALA A 203 0.77 25.59 20.74
N PRO A 204 1.54 25.55 19.62
CA PRO A 204 1.69 26.70 18.73
C PRO A 204 0.32 27.19 18.24
N ALA A 205 0.13 28.52 18.14
CA ALA A 205 -1.18 29.11 17.81
C ALA A 205 -1.75 28.58 16.47
N GLU A 206 -0.91 28.33 15.48
CA GLU A 206 -1.30 27.80 14.17
C GLU A 206 -1.76 26.33 14.20
N LEU A 207 -1.35 25.55 15.21
CA LEU A 207 -1.69 24.12 15.35
C LEU A 207 -2.68 23.86 16.50
N GLN A 208 -3.08 24.88 17.24
CA GLN A 208 -3.93 24.74 18.44
C GLN A 208 -5.23 23.98 18.15
N LYS A 209 -5.89 24.30 17.04
CA LYS A 209 -7.13 23.59 16.64
C LYS A 209 -6.89 22.10 16.35
N GLN A 210 -5.87 21.79 15.57
CA GLN A 210 -5.54 20.40 15.22
C GLN A 210 -5.10 19.60 16.45
N ALA A 211 -4.32 20.21 17.35
CA ALA A 211 -3.91 19.60 18.59
C ALA A 211 -5.11 19.33 19.52
N GLN A 212 -6.07 20.26 19.61
CA GLN A 212 -7.31 20.06 20.33
C GLN A 212 -8.18 18.93 19.74
N GLU A 213 -8.25 18.81 18.41
CA GLU A 213 -8.93 17.69 17.74
C GLU A 213 -8.28 16.35 18.08
N ILE A 214 -6.95 16.30 18.21
CA ILE A 214 -6.24 15.09 18.62
C ILE A 214 -6.59 14.69 20.05
N ILE A 215 -6.52 15.61 21.02
CA ILE A 215 -6.85 15.28 22.42
C ILE A 215 -8.33 14.92 22.59
N ALA A 216 -9.22 15.51 21.80
CA ALA A 216 -10.65 15.15 21.81
C ALA A 216 -10.89 13.68 21.43
N THR A 217 -9.93 13.03 20.76
CA THR A 217 -9.98 11.58 20.47
C THR A 217 -9.75 10.71 21.71
N ALA A 218 -9.27 11.27 22.84
CA ALA A 218 -9.21 10.56 24.11
C ALA A 218 -10.59 10.01 24.50
N GLY A 219 -11.64 10.81 24.29
CA GLY A 219 -13.03 10.40 24.46
C GLY A 219 -13.36 9.94 25.88
N ALA A 220 -14.62 9.58 26.09
CA ALA A 220 -15.06 8.91 27.30
C ALA A 220 -14.74 7.41 27.23
N GLY A 221 -14.48 6.78 28.38
CA GLY A 221 -14.28 5.35 28.50
C GLY A 221 -13.17 4.97 29.49
N PRO A 222 -12.81 3.69 29.59
CA PRO A 222 -11.76 3.24 30.51
C PRO A 222 -10.44 3.95 30.27
N PHE A 223 -9.79 4.39 31.35
CA PHE A 223 -8.45 4.98 31.25
C PHE A 223 -7.43 3.94 30.77
N ASN A 224 -6.59 4.35 29.83
CA ASN A 224 -5.61 3.47 29.21
C ASN A 224 -4.34 4.26 28.88
N GLU A 225 -3.24 3.92 29.55
CA GLU A 225 -1.93 4.55 29.32
C GLU A 225 -1.46 4.43 27.86
N ALA A 226 -1.75 3.29 27.18
CA ALA A 226 -1.38 3.13 25.78
C ALA A 226 -2.13 4.12 24.86
N ARG A 227 -3.35 4.50 25.24
CA ARG A 227 -4.12 5.52 24.51
C ARG A 227 -3.56 6.93 24.74
N VAL A 228 -3.10 7.22 25.94
CA VAL A 228 -2.39 8.48 26.22
C VAL A 228 -1.11 8.55 25.39
N GLN A 229 -0.32 7.47 25.37
CA GLN A 229 0.89 7.39 24.55
C GLN A 229 0.60 7.55 23.06
N GLN A 230 -0.51 7.03 22.56
CA GLN A 230 -0.93 7.26 21.17
C GLN A 230 -1.23 8.73 20.89
N ILE A 231 -1.87 9.44 21.84
CA ILE A 231 -2.15 10.86 21.72
C ILE A 231 -0.85 11.67 21.76
N GLU A 232 0.07 11.37 22.69
CA GLU A 232 1.41 11.98 22.73
C GLU A 232 2.15 11.81 21.41
N ASN A 233 2.19 10.59 20.87
CA ASN A 233 2.84 10.31 19.59
C ASN A 233 2.20 11.10 18.44
N ARG A 234 0.87 11.23 18.42
CA ARG A 234 0.16 12.01 17.39
C ARG A 234 0.43 13.50 17.52
N LEU A 235 0.49 14.04 18.74
CA LEU A 235 0.83 15.43 19.00
C LEU A 235 2.28 15.74 18.61
N SER A 236 3.22 14.86 18.99
CA SER A 236 4.61 14.97 18.58
C SER A 236 4.77 14.89 17.05
N SER A 237 4.08 13.96 16.39
CA SER A 237 4.06 13.87 14.92
C SER A 237 3.50 15.14 14.28
N LEU A 238 2.41 15.70 14.81
CA LEU A 238 1.84 16.95 14.31
C LEU A 238 2.88 18.09 14.36
N LEU A 239 3.64 18.21 15.44
CA LEU A 239 4.67 19.24 15.56
C LEU A 239 5.83 18.97 14.61
N HIS A 240 6.33 17.73 14.53
CA HIS A 240 7.41 17.33 13.61
C HIS A 240 7.02 17.58 12.15
N GLU A 241 5.79 17.23 11.77
CA GLU A 241 5.26 17.44 10.40
C GLU A 241 5.28 18.92 9.98
N HIS A 242 5.20 19.83 10.94
CA HIS A 242 5.18 21.28 10.69
C HIS A 242 6.51 21.99 11.00
N GLY A 243 7.56 21.22 11.26
CA GLY A 243 8.94 21.73 11.34
C GLY A 243 9.50 21.94 12.75
N TRP A 244 8.81 21.55 13.79
CA TRP A 244 9.34 21.52 15.16
C TRP A 244 10.00 20.15 15.42
N LEU A 245 11.20 19.96 14.84
CA LEU A 245 11.86 18.65 14.84
C LEU A 245 12.37 18.20 16.24
N ASP A 246 12.52 19.13 17.18
CA ASP A 246 12.91 18.85 18.57
C ASP A 246 11.71 18.75 19.52
N ALA A 247 10.48 18.79 19.00
CA ALA A 247 9.29 18.82 19.81
C ALA A 247 9.16 17.58 20.71
N GLN A 248 8.77 17.82 21.95
CA GLN A 248 8.46 16.79 22.94
C GLN A 248 7.06 16.99 23.47
N THR A 249 6.38 15.90 23.77
CA THR A 249 5.10 15.90 24.46
C THR A 249 5.27 15.18 25.78
N LEU A 250 4.87 15.83 26.87
CA LEU A 250 4.89 15.27 28.20
C LEU A 250 3.44 15.11 28.68
N SER A 251 3.15 14.05 29.42
CA SER A 251 1.85 13.87 30.08
C SER A 251 2.02 13.59 31.56
N ASP A 252 1.20 14.24 32.36
CA ASP A 252 1.04 13.99 33.78
C ASP A 252 -0.38 13.48 34.08
N TYR A 253 -0.52 12.65 35.10
CA TYR A 253 -1.78 12.02 35.47
C TYR A 253 -2.15 12.34 36.90
N GLU A 254 -3.35 12.83 37.12
CA GLU A 254 -3.94 13.01 38.45
C GLU A 254 -5.10 12.04 38.66
N LEU A 255 -4.91 11.08 39.59
CA LEU A 255 -5.98 10.15 39.95
C LEU A 255 -6.98 10.87 40.88
N GLN A 256 -8.26 10.81 40.53
CA GLN A 256 -9.37 11.27 41.32
C GLN A 256 -10.11 10.08 41.97
N PRO A 257 -9.64 9.55 43.13
CA PRO A 257 -10.15 8.29 43.67
C PRO A 257 -11.63 8.33 44.02
N GLN A 258 -12.13 9.51 44.43
CA GLN A 258 -13.56 9.70 44.78
C GLN A 258 -14.45 9.73 43.54
N GLY A 259 -13.94 10.14 42.38
CA GLY A 259 -14.65 10.20 41.11
C GLY A 259 -14.45 8.99 40.20
N GLY A 260 -13.46 8.13 40.50
CA GLY A 260 -13.08 7.01 39.62
C GLY A 260 -12.57 7.48 38.26
N THR A 261 -11.94 8.66 38.18
CA THR A 261 -11.42 9.26 36.95
C THR A 261 -9.94 9.56 37.07
N VAL A 262 -9.28 9.66 35.91
CA VAL A 262 -7.90 10.12 35.75
C VAL A 262 -7.91 11.36 34.88
N ASP A 263 -7.52 12.49 35.45
CA ASP A 263 -7.28 13.71 34.69
C ASP A 263 -5.88 13.64 34.06
N VAL A 264 -5.77 14.05 32.79
CA VAL A 264 -4.52 14.02 32.04
C VAL A 264 -4.16 15.44 31.61
N GLU A 265 -2.99 15.90 32.02
CA GLU A 265 -2.42 17.18 31.59
C GLU A 265 -1.31 16.90 30.57
N MET A 266 -1.48 17.39 29.34
CA MET A 266 -0.50 17.26 28.27
C MET A 266 0.21 18.59 28.04
N THR A 267 1.52 18.60 28.11
CA THR A 267 2.35 19.78 27.85
C THR A 267 3.17 19.56 26.59
N LEU A 268 2.99 20.43 25.61
CA LEU A 268 3.81 20.46 24.40
C LEU A 268 5.01 21.39 24.62
N LEU A 269 6.19 20.88 24.30
CA LEU A 269 7.44 21.62 24.27
C LEU A 269 7.93 21.66 22.80
N PRO A 270 7.46 22.63 22.00
CA PRO A 270 7.74 22.65 20.57
C PRO A 270 9.23 22.81 20.22
N GLY A 271 9.96 23.58 21.04
CA GLY A 271 11.31 24.01 20.64
C GLY A 271 11.28 24.99 19.46
N PRO A 272 12.43 25.18 18.77
CA PRO A 272 12.52 26.05 17.61
C PRO A 272 11.97 25.36 16.35
N ARG A 273 11.46 26.17 15.39
CA ARG A 273 10.99 25.70 14.10
C ARG A 273 12.11 25.73 13.07
N TYR A 274 12.38 24.59 12.44
CA TYR A 274 13.48 24.40 11.51
C TYR A 274 13.15 24.88 10.08
N ARG A 275 14.14 25.44 9.40
CA ARG A 275 14.13 25.66 7.95
C ARG A 275 15.02 24.66 7.24
N VAL A 276 14.65 24.27 6.03
CA VAL A 276 15.50 23.42 5.18
C VAL A 276 16.64 24.26 4.61
N GLN A 277 17.88 23.84 4.82
CA GLN A 277 19.05 24.51 4.23
C GLN A 277 19.29 23.99 2.81
N GLN A 278 19.47 22.69 2.64
CA GLN A 278 19.72 22.05 1.37
C GLN A 278 19.29 20.57 1.38
N ALA A 279 19.17 20.01 0.18
CA ALA A 279 18.97 18.57 0.00
C ALA A 279 20.27 17.93 -0.50
N GLU A 280 20.76 16.93 0.25
CA GLU A 280 22.02 16.25 -0.02
C GLU A 280 21.79 14.78 -0.42
N PRO A 281 21.72 14.47 -1.73
CA PRO A 281 21.73 13.10 -2.19
C PRO A 281 23.04 12.39 -1.85
N HIS A 282 22.95 11.15 -1.38
CA HIS A 282 24.11 10.33 -1.07
C HIS A 282 25.06 10.23 -2.27
N PRO A 283 26.39 10.38 -2.06
CA PRO A 283 27.38 10.37 -3.16
C PRO A 283 27.41 9.09 -3.98
N GLY A 284 26.88 7.97 -3.47
CA GLY A 284 26.77 6.70 -4.16
C GLY A 284 25.71 6.66 -5.28
N PHE A 285 24.82 7.63 -5.34
CA PHE A 285 23.88 7.75 -6.46
C PHE A 285 24.58 8.16 -7.76
N SER A 286 24.08 7.70 -8.89
CA SER A 286 24.49 8.13 -10.22
C SER A 286 24.32 9.65 -10.40
N ARG A 287 25.04 10.25 -11.35
CA ARG A 287 24.94 11.70 -11.61
C ARG A 287 23.52 12.12 -11.99
N GLY A 288 22.85 11.28 -12.80
CA GLY A 288 21.47 11.51 -13.22
C GLY A 288 20.52 11.53 -12.03
N SER A 289 20.65 10.57 -11.12
CA SER A 289 19.85 10.48 -9.90
C SER A 289 20.09 11.66 -8.97
N GLN A 290 21.36 12.04 -8.77
CA GLN A 290 21.69 13.22 -7.95
C GLN A 290 21.08 14.50 -8.53
N ARG A 291 21.12 14.69 -9.88
CA ARG A 291 20.50 15.83 -10.56
C ARG A 291 19.00 15.88 -10.32
N VAL A 292 18.31 14.73 -10.51
CA VAL A 292 16.86 14.65 -10.34
C VAL A 292 16.45 14.89 -8.89
N LEU A 293 17.16 14.31 -7.92
CA LEU A 293 16.89 14.53 -6.50
C LEU A 293 17.12 16.00 -6.11
N LYS A 294 18.26 16.58 -6.47
CA LYS A 294 18.53 18.01 -6.18
C LYS A 294 17.48 18.94 -6.77
N ALA A 295 17.06 18.71 -8.02
CA ALA A 295 16.01 19.51 -8.64
C ALA A 295 14.65 19.31 -7.96
N GLY A 296 14.29 18.07 -7.65
CA GLY A 296 13.00 17.71 -7.03
C GLY A 296 12.81 18.27 -5.62
N PHE A 297 13.89 18.37 -4.85
CA PHE A 297 13.85 18.84 -3.46
C PHE A 297 14.21 20.34 -3.31
N ARG A 298 14.68 20.98 -4.37
CA ARG A 298 15.12 22.39 -4.35
C ARG A 298 14.05 23.38 -3.87
N GLU A 299 12.78 23.11 -4.12
CA GLU A 299 11.68 23.99 -3.69
C GLU A 299 11.50 24.04 -2.16
N LEU A 300 12.09 23.07 -1.42
CA LEU A 300 12.07 23.02 0.04
C LEU A 300 13.12 23.94 0.66
N GLU A 301 14.20 24.24 -0.05
CA GLU A 301 15.32 25.04 0.45
C GLU A 301 14.86 26.47 0.82
N GLY A 302 15.28 26.93 1.99
CA GLY A 302 14.91 28.23 2.57
C GLY A 302 13.51 28.28 3.20
N ARG A 303 12.66 27.26 3.02
CA ARG A 303 11.32 27.17 3.61
C ARG A 303 11.36 26.50 4.97
N TYR A 304 10.34 26.73 5.78
CA TYR A 304 10.14 25.90 6.97
C TYR A 304 9.93 24.44 6.57
N TYR A 305 10.54 23.53 7.33
CA TYR A 305 10.32 22.10 7.12
C TYR A 305 8.82 21.77 7.18
N SER A 306 8.36 20.99 6.24
CA SER A 306 7.00 20.47 6.16
C SER A 306 7.04 19.04 5.65
N ALA A 307 6.47 18.11 6.40
CA ALA A 307 6.40 16.72 5.98
C ALA A 307 5.51 16.54 4.73
N GLU A 308 4.50 17.38 4.53
CA GLU A 308 3.67 17.35 3.34
C GLU A 308 4.45 17.73 2.07
N ASP A 309 5.22 18.84 2.14
CA ASP A 309 6.07 19.27 1.04
C ASP A 309 7.17 18.24 0.75
N LEU A 310 7.73 17.62 1.82
CA LEU A 310 8.71 16.55 1.70
C LEU A 310 8.12 15.30 1.01
N ASP A 311 6.92 14.86 1.42
CA ASP A 311 6.22 13.72 0.80
C ASP A 311 5.96 13.97 -0.69
N LEU A 312 5.61 15.21 -1.06
CA LEU A 312 5.40 15.59 -2.46
C LEU A 312 6.70 15.47 -3.28
N ALA A 313 7.83 15.97 -2.76
CA ALA A 313 9.13 15.85 -3.41
C ALA A 313 9.58 14.39 -3.50
N PHE A 314 9.37 13.62 -2.44
CA PHE A 314 9.65 12.19 -2.36
C PHE A 314 8.86 11.39 -3.41
N ARG A 315 7.55 11.63 -3.53
CA ARG A 315 6.70 10.98 -4.55
C ARG A 315 7.13 11.33 -5.97
N ARG A 316 7.42 12.61 -6.24
CA ARG A 316 7.96 13.02 -7.55
C ARG A 316 9.21 12.24 -7.91
N ALA A 317 10.12 12.03 -6.95
CA ALA A 317 11.33 11.25 -7.16
C ALA A 317 11.03 9.78 -7.45
N LEU A 318 10.15 9.13 -6.68
CA LEU A 318 9.75 7.73 -6.90
C LEU A 318 9.02 7.53 -8.23
N ASP A 319 8.16 8.47 -8.63
CA ASP A 319 7.41 8.42 -9.90
C ASP A 319 8.32 8.43 -11.14
N THR A 320 9.59 8.84 -11.01
CA THR A 320 10.58 8.72 -12.10
C THR A 320 10.89 7.25 -12.46
N GLY A 321 10.67 6.33 -11.51
CA GLY A 321 11.06 4.93 -11.64
C GLY A 321 12.57 4.68 -11.54
N MET A 322 13.36 5.69 -11.15
CA MET A 322 14.81 5.56 -10.98
C MET A 322 15.21 4.93 -9.65
N PHE A 323 14.32 4.96 -8.66
CA PHE A 323 14.60 4.53 -7.29
C PHE A 323 13.70 3.36 -6.89
N ALA A 324 14.31 2.30 -6.34
CA ALA A 324 13.61 1.19 -5.72
C ALA A 324 13.19 1.54 -4.29
N ARG A 325 14.05 2.30 -3.62
CA ARG A 325 13.83 2.81 -2.27
C ARG A 325 14.51 4.17 -2.12
N LEU A 326 13.85 5.08 -1.42
CA LEU A 326 14.41 6.34 -0.93
C LEU A 326 14.11 6.48 0.55
N ASP A 327 15.07 7.04 1.28
CA ASP A 327 14.93 7.46 2.67
C ASP A 327 15.40 8.91 2.74
N VAL A 328 14.63 9.78 3.39
CA VAL A 328 14.96 11.20 3.54
C VAL A 328 14.87 11.56 5.01
N GLU A 329 16.01 11.93 5.60
CA GLU A 329 16.13 12.25 7.00
C GLU A 329 16.54 13.72 7.19
N PRO A 330 15.76 14.52 7.94
CA PRO A 330 16.19 15.85 8.33
C PRO A 330 17.26 15.74 9.43
N GLN A 331 18.40 16.35 9.20
CA GLN A 331 19.49 16.47 10.19
C GLN A 331 19.80 17.93 10.47
N LYS A 332 20.16 18.25 11.73
CA LYS A 332 20.57 19.60 12.08
C LYS A 332 21.80 19.99 11.26
N ALA A 333 21.72 21.12 10.56
CA ALA A 333 22.85 21.62 9.80
C ALA A 333 24.04 21.92 10.73
N PRO A 334 25.28 21.68 10.29
CA PRO A 334 26.48 21.93 11.11
C PRO A 334 26.64 23.40 11.50
N GLU A 335 26.29 24.32 10.60
CA GLU A 335 26.34 25.76 10.84
C GLU A 335 24.92 26.28 11.07
N GLN A 336 24.70 26.85 12.26
CA GLN A 336 23.41 27.42 12.65
C GLN A 336 23.51 28.96 12.63
N PRO A 337 22.79 29.64 11.74
CA PRO A 337 22.89 31.11 11.61
C PRO A 337 22.32 31.87 12.80
N THR A 338 21.26 31.35 13.44
CA THR A 338 20.65 31.92 14.66
C THR A 338 20.03 30.83 15.51
N ALA A 339 19.94 31.03 16.84
CA ALA A 339 19.29 30.09 17.74
C ALA A 339 17.77 30.02 17.55
N ASP A 340 17.14 31.11 17.09
CA ASP A 340 15.68 31.23 16.98
C ASP A 340 15.12 30.53 15.73
N THR A 341 15.95 30.33 14.68
CA THR A 341 15.51 29.68 13.45
C THR A 341 16.63 28.76 12.95
N PRO A 342 16.73 27.55 13.50
CA PRO A 342 17.75 26.60 13.10
C PRO A 342 17.50 26.06 11.68
N TRP A 343 18.59 25.58 11.05
CA TRP A 343 18.57 24.96 9.74
C TRP A 343 18.72 23.44 9.86
N ALA A 344 18.04 22.74 8.93
CA ALA A 344 18.18 21.30 8.76
C ALA A 344 18.56 20.97 7.31
N ASP A 345 19.53 20.07 7.13
CA ASP A 345 19.82 19.44 5.86
C ASP A 345 18.95 18.21 5.67
N LEU A 346 18.48 17.96 4.45
CA LEU A 346 17.76 16.77 4.08
C LEU A 346 18.74 15.76 3.49
N LEU A 347 19.13 14.75 4.25
CA LEU A 347 19.98 13.67 3.76
C LEU A 347 19.13 12.65 3.01
N ILE A 348 19.44 12.45 1.73
CA ILE A 348 18.70 11.54 0.86
C ILE A 348 19.56 10.31 0.58
N SER A 349 19.12 9.16 1.05
CA SER A 349 19.75 7.85 0.82
C SER A 349 18.77 6.88 0.15
N GLY A 350 19.24 5.73 -0.30
CA GLY A 350 18.38 4.72 -0.92
C GLY A 350 19.06 3.86 -1.96
N GLU A 351 18.25 3.19 -2.77
CA GLU A 351 18.70 2.25 -3.81
C GLU A 351 18.11 2.64 -5.17
N GLU A 352 18.96 2.66 -6.19
CA GLU A 352 18.56 2.88 -7.58
C GLU A 352 17.99 1.60 -8.20
N THR A 353 16.98 1.73 -9.06
CA THR A 353 16.52 0.63 -9.91
C THR A 353 17.53 0.37 -11.05
N LYS A 354 17.46 -0.82 -11.62
CA LYS A 354 18.17 -1.08 -12.89
C LYS A 354 17.58 -0.19 -13.98
N PRO A 355 18.39 0.67 -14.64
CA PRO A 355 17.83 1.70 -15.53
C PRO A 355 17.21 1.14 -16.81
N LYS A 356 17.60 -0.05 -17.26
CA LYS A 356 17.12 -0.64 -18.51
C LYS A 356 16.12 -1.75 -18.24
N THR A 357 14.95 -1.64 -18.84
CA THR A 357 13.89 -2.65 -18.79
C THR A 357 13.39 -2.98 -20.18
N LEU A 358 12.97 -4.22 -20.36
CA LEU A 358 12.27 -4.71 -21.54
C LEU A 358 10.98 -5.35 -21.06
N GLY A 359 9.86 -4.78 -21.46
CA GLY A 359 8.52 -5.26 -21.14
C GLY A 359 7.85 -5.90 -22.35
N PHE A 360 6.99 -6.89 -22.10
CA PHE A 360 6.09 -7.48 -23.09
C PHE A 360 4.67 -7.34 -22.56
N GLU A 361 3.77 -6.97 -23.45
CA GLU A 361 2.37 -6.80 -23.14
C GLU A 361 1.54 -7.71 -24.04
N ILE A 362 0.53 -8.35 -23.49
CA ILE A 362 -0.49 -9.10 -24.21
C ILE A 362 -1.83 -8.71 -23.62
N GLY A 363 -2.75 -8.34 -24.48
CA GLY A 363 -4.08 -7.89 -24.09
C GLY A 363 -5.17 -8.34 -25.06
N PHE A 364 -6.39 -8.13 -24.67
CA PHE A 364 -7.57 -8.31 -25.50
C PHE A 364 -8.66 -7.33 -25.05
N ASP A 365 -9.28 -6.66 -26.00
CA ASP A 365 -10.54 -5.98 -25.78
C ASP A 365 -11.49 -6.21 -26.97
N THR A 366 -12.76 -5.92 -26.76
CA THR A 366 -13.80 -6.19 -27.76
C THR A 366 -13.76 -5.24 -28.97
N PHE A 367 -12.98 -4.16 -28.89
CA PHE A 367 -12.85 -3.18 -29.98
C PHE A 367 -11.56 -3.39 -30.81
N LEU A 368 -10.40 -3.40 -30.13
CA LEU A 368 -9.09 -3.57 -30.78
C LEU A 368 -8.67 -5.03 -31.00
N GLY A 369 -9.49 -5.98 -30.49
CA GLY A 369 -9.17 -7.40 -30.56
C GLY A 369 -7.95 -7.80 -29.74
N PRO A 370 -7.21 -8.85 -30.15
CA PRO A 370 -5.94 -9.23 -29.53
C PRO A 370 -4.87 -8.16 -29.74
N GLN A 371 -4.10 -7.90 -28.69
CA GLN A 371 -3.05 -6.88 -28.65
C GLN A 371 -1.75 -7.50 -28.16
N ALA A 372 -0.64 -7.07 -28.72
CA ALA A 372 0.69 -7.42 -28.28
C ALA A 372 1.61 -6.21 -28.33
N GLY A 373 2.46 -6.06 -27.33
CA GLY A 373 3.37 -4.92 -27.25
C GLY A 373 4.76 -5.31 -26.75
N VAL A 374 5.74 -4.52 -27.14
CA VAL A 374 7.11 -4.57 -26.63
C VAL A 374 7.53 -3.15 -26.27
N THR A 375 7.97 -2.96 -25.03
CA THR A 375 8.45 -1.69 -24.51
C THR A 375 9.89 -1.84 -24.06
N TRP A 376 10.79 -1.09 -24.66
CA TRP A 376 12.13 -0.89 -24.14
C TRP A 376 12.22 0.47 -23.46
N LYS A 377 12.77 0.51 -22.23
CA LYS A 377 12.88 1.75 -21.44
C LYS A 377 14.25 1.84 -20.77
N ASN A 378 14.83 3.05 -20.77
CA ASN A 378 16.01 3.39 -20.00
C ASN A 378 15.74 4.64 -19.16
N THR A 379 15.62 4.51 -17.84
CA THR A 379 15.24 5.58 -16.91
C THR A 379 16.41 6.53 -16.56
N ASN A 380 17.63 6.19 -16.95
CA ASN A 380 18.81 7.05 -16.71
C ASN A 380 19.70 7.03 -17.96
N LEU A 381 19.19 7.61 -19.05
CA LEU A 381 19.89 7.66 -20.33
C LEU A 381 21.22 8.43 -20.19
N LEU A 382 22.32 7.80 -20.53
CA LEU A 382 23.68 8.37 -20.50
C LEU A 382 24.02 9.05 -19.15
N ASP A 383 23.46 8.53 -18.06
CA ASP A 383 23.67 9.07 -16.70
C ASP A 383 23.21 10.54 -16.52
N THR A 384 22.18 10.93 -17.26
CA THR A 384 21.59 12.30 -17.20
C THR A 384 20.34 12.37 -16.34
N GLY A 385 19.74 11.23 -15.93
CA GLY A 385 18.44 11.18 -15.27
C GLY A 385 17.24 11.31 -16.23
N ASN A 386 17.49 11.37 -17.54
CA ASN A 386 16.43 11.38 -18.54
C ASN A 386 15.98 9.95 -18.84
N THR A 387 14.71 9.78 -19.10
CA THR A 387 14.13 8.50 -19.53
C THR A 387 13.93 8.50 -21.04
N LEU A 388 14.46 7.48 -21.71
CA LEU A 388 14.14 7.18 -23.10
C LEU A 388 13.35 5.87 -23.14
N ALA A 389 12.19 5.88 -23.80
CA ALA A 389 11.40 4.68 -24.04
C ALA A 389 11.05 4.55 -25.53
N ALA A 390 11.11 3.32 -26.02
CA ALA A 390 10.65 2.93 -27.35
C ALA A 390 9.60 1.85 -27.20
N GLU A 391 8.45 2.04 -27.85
CA GLU A 391 7.30 1.15 -27.78
C GLU A 391 6.90 0.71 -29.18
N LEU A 392 6.55 -0.54 -29.31
CA LEU A 392 5.95 -1.11 -30.51
C LEU A 392 4.73 -1.93 -30.08
N ASN A 393 3.57 -1.47 -30.46
CA ASN A 393 2.30 -2.11 -30.15
C ASN A 393 1.62 -2.54 -31.45
N TRP A 394 0.93 -3.66 -31.41
CA TRP A 394 0.12 -4.17 -32.50
C TRP A 394 -1.24 -4.60 -31.97
N SER A 395 -2.29 -4.30 -32.76
CA SER A 395 -3.66 -4.73 -32.54
C SER A 395 -4.30 -5.13 -33.87
N THR A 396 -5.55 -5.57 -33.88
CA THR A 396 -6.28 -5.77 -35.14
C THR A 396 -6.50 -4.48 -35.89
N ALA A 397 -6.48 -3.33 -35.21
CA ALA A 397 -6.57 -2.00 -35.84
C ALA A 397 -5.26 -1.54 -36.50
N GLY A 398 -4.15 -2.24 -36.29
CA GLY A 398 -2.87 -1.91 -36.88
C GLY A 398 -1.73 -1.68 -35.89
N PRO A 399 -0.53 -1.39 -36.39
CA PRO A 399 0.66 -1.11 -35.58
C PRO A 399 0.71 0.34 -35.08
N LEU A 400 1.33 0.51 -33.90
CA LEU A 400 1.74 1.78 -33.32
C LEU A 400 3.20 1.67 -32.87
N GLY A 401 4.07 2.54 -33.40
CA GLY A 401 5.44 2.72 -32.94
C GLY A 401 5.62 4.07 -32.26
N SER A 402 6.29 4.14 -31.11
CA SER A 402 6.61 5.43 -30.47
C SER A 402 7.98 5.48 -29.85
N LEU A 403 8.56 6.68 -29.84
CA LEU A 403 9.79 7.02 -29.15
C LEU A 403 9.51 8.22 -28.24
N SER A 404 9.77 8.08 -26.95
CA SER A 404 9.55 9.13 -25.96
C SER A 404 10.82 9.45 -25.18
N LEU A 405 11.12 10.73 -25.02
CA LEU A 405 12.15 11.28 -24.16
C LEU A 405 11.49 12.09 -23.05
N LYS A 406 11.83 11.80 -21.79
CA LYS A 406 11.27 12.45 -20.61
C LYS A 406 12.40 12.99 -19.72
N ASP A 407 12.38 14.25 -19.37
CA ASP A 407 13.25 14.86 -18.37
C ASP A 407 12.44 15.20 -17.11
N PRO A 408 12.58 14.45 -16.01
CA PRO A 408 11.83 14.69 -14.77
C PRO A 408 12.29 15.93 -13.99
N ALA A 409 13.38 16.55 -14.41
CA ALA A 409 13.96 17.76 -13.81
C ALA A 409 14.27 18.80 -14.88
N PHE A 410 13.28 19.10 -15.73
CA PHE A 410 13.43 19.97 -16.88
C PHE A 410 14.00 21.35 -16.48
N LEU A 411 15.11 21.71 -17.12
CA LEU A 411 15.88 22.91 -16.79
C LEU A 411 16.27 23.06 -15.31
N GLY A 412 16.45 21.93 -14.59
CA GLY A 412 16.79 21.93 -13.16
C GLY A 412 15.66 22.37 -12.24
N SER A 413 14.42 22.26 -12.69
CA SER A 413 13.20 22.61 -11.96
C SER A 413 12.41 21.38 -11.55
N THR A 414 11.28 21.58 -10.87
CA THR A 414 10.29 20.54 -10.54
C THR A 414 9.30 20.24 -11.66
N TYR A 415 9.49 20.85 -12.81
CA TYR A 415 8.74 20.51 -14.02
C TYR A 415 9.32 19.26 -14.68
N GLU A 416 8.43 18.45 -15.19
CA GLU A 416 8.74 17.31 -16.04
C GLU A 416 8.49 17.72 -17.49
N GLY A 417 9.54 17.68 -18.33
CA GLY A 417 9.44 17.90 -19.76
C GLY A 417 9.40 16.56 -20.50
N SER A 418 8.52 16.41 -21.48
CA SER A 418 8.52 15.24 -22.36
C SER A 418 8.33 15.58 -23.82
N ALA A 419 8.91 14.74 -24.69
CA ALA A 419 8.72 14.76 -26.12
C ALA A 419 8.43 13.34 -26.60
N ARG A 420 7.35 13.15 -27.36
CA ARG A 420 6.96 11.85 -27.93
C ARG A 420 6.73 11.97 -29.43
N LEU A 421 7.46 11.18 -30.19
CA LEU A 421 7.24 10.94 -31.61
C LEU A 421 6.49 9.60 -31.75
N ALA A 422 5.37 9.60 -32.47
CA ALA A 422 4.61 8.38 -32.72
C ALA A 422 4.27 8.26 -34.21
N VAL A 423 4.25 7.02 -34.70
CA VAL A 423 3.82 6.63 -36.04
C VAL A 423 2.81 5.52 -35.86
N GLU A 424 1.64 5.66 -36.46
CA GLU A 424 0.56 4.70 -36.34
C GLU A 424 -0.18 4.45 -37.64
N SER A 425 -0.69 3.24 -37.77
CA SER A 425 -1.70 2.88 -38.75
C SER A 425 -2.94 2.41 -37.99
N PHE A 426 -4.09 2.92 -38.37
CA PHE A 426 -5.37 2.57 -37.78
C PHE A 426 -6.31 2.12 -38.91
N ASP A 427 -6.63 0.84 -38.95
CA ASP A 427 -7.46 0.19 -39.95
C ASP A 427 -8.65 -0.46 -39.24
N LEU A 428 -9.67 0.32 -39.02
CA LEU A 428 -10.98 -0.11 -38.48
C LEU A 428 -12.09 0.55 -39.25
N PHE A 429 -13.24 -0.12 -39.32
CA PHE A 429 -14.37 0.31 -40.09
C PHE A 429 -14.05 0.30 -41.62
N GLU A 430 -14.49 1.29 -42.34
CA GLU A 430 -14.38 1.38 -43.81
C GLU A 430 -13.27 2.37 -44.25
N TYR A 431 -12.30 2.68 -43.36
CA TYR A 431 -11.17 3.56 -43.67
C TYR A 431 -9.91 3.14 -42.95
N THR A 432 -8.78 3.45 -43.55
CA THR A 432 -7.46 3.32 -42.94
C THR A 432 -6.85 4.70 -42.73
N ARG A 433 -6.36 4.99 -41.51
CA ARG A 433 -5.64 6.22 -41.22
C ARG A 433 -4.17 5.92 -40.94
N TYR A 434 -3.30 6.69 -41.58
CA TYR A 434 -1.87 6.73 -41.27
C TYR A 434 -1.56 8.06 -40.60
N GLY A 435 -0.86 8.03 -39.47
CA GLY A 435 -0.55 9.22 -38.69
C GLY A 435 0.90 9.25 -38.21
N THR A 436 1.49 10.44 -38.24
CA THR A 436 2.76 10.72 -37.58
C THR A 436 2.56 11.93 -36.69
N SER A 437 2.89 11.84 -35.42
CA SER A 437 2.69 12.92 -34.46
C SER A 437 3.93 13.19 -33.61
N LEU A 438 4.18 14.46 -33.30
CA LEU A 438 5.12 14.93 -32.30
C LEU A 438 4.34 15.64 -31.21
N ASN A 439 4.43 15.14 -29.98
CA ASN A 439 3.81 15.71 -28.80
C ASN A 439 4.88 16.21 -27.84
N LEU A 440 4.73 17.41 -27.32
CA LEU A 440 5.56 18.03 -26.30
C LEU A 440 4.69 18.32 -25.09
N GLU A 441 5.20 18.05 -23.90
CA GLU A 441 4.45 18.29 -22.67
C GLU A 441 5.38 18.81 -21.58
N LEU A 442 4.89 19.78 -20.80
CA LEU A 442 5.50 20.31 -19.60
C LEU A 442 4.51 20.13 -18.44
N ALA A 443 4.76 19.11 -17.61
CA ALA A 443 3.88 18.73 -16.52
C ALA A 443 4.44 19.15 -15.16
N ARG A 444 3.55 19.42 -14.20
CA ARG A 444 3.91 19.67 -12.81
C ARG A 444 2.84 19.14 -11.87
N ARG A 445 3.28 18.37 -10.85
CA ARG A 445 2.47 18.04 -9.69
C ARG A 445 2.65 19.13 -8.63
N VAL A 446 1.60 19.89 -8.32
CA VAL A 446 1.63 21.01 -7.37
C VAL A 446 1.39 20.53 -5.94
N SER A 447 0.47 19.56 -5.77
CA SER A 447 0.16 18.96 -4.49
C SER A 447 -0.14 17.46 -4.65
N ARG A 448 -0.46 16.78 -3.57
CA ARG A 448 -0.91 15.38 -3.60
C ARG A 448 -2.13 15.17 -4.51
N HIS A 449 -2.98 16.19 -4.60
CA HIS A 449 -4.28 16.13 -5.24
C HIS A 449 -4.40 16.96 -6.51
N PHE A 450 -3.41 17.80 -6.83
CA PHE A 450 -3.47 18.69 -7.98
C PHE A 450 -2.21 18.60 -8.85
N SER A 451 -2.42 18.35 -10.14
CA SER A 451 -1.39 18.45 -11.17
C SER A 451 -1.94 19.16 -12.40
N TYR A 452 -1.05 19.76 -13.15
CA TYR A 452 -1.37 20.32 -14.45
C TYR A 452 -0.25 20.06 -15.45
N SER A 453 -0.61 20.09 -16.74
CA SER A 453 0.38 20.12 -17.81
C SER A 453 -0.01 21.11 -18.90
N LEU A 454 1.00 21.71 -19.50
CA LEU A 454 0.92 22.42 -20.76
C LEU A 454 1.43 21.48 -21.84
N PHE A 455 0.67 21.33 -22.89
CA PHE A 455 1.08 20.46 -23.99
C PHE A 455 0.88 21.13 -25.33
N GLY A 456 1.57 20.64 -26.34
CA GLY A 456 1.42 21.06 -27.71
C GLY A 456 2.12 20.10 -28.64
N GLY A 457 1.90 20.28 -29.93
CA GLY A 457 2.48 19.38 -30.89
C GLY A 457 1.97 19.62 -32.30
N ALA A 458 2.35 18.69 -33.17
CA ALA A 458 1.86 18.66 -34.54
C ALA A 458 1.68 17.22 -35.00
N SER A 459 0.73 17.01 -35.92
CA SER A 459 0.55 15.72 -36.58
C SER A 459 0.29 15.89 -38.07
N ILE A 460 0.74 14.92 -38.85
CA ILE A 460 0.44 14.76 -40.27
C ILE A 460 -0.31 13.44 -40.41
N ASN A 461 -1.48 13.49 -41.04
CA ASN A 461 -2.37 12.35 -41.16
C ASN A 461 -2.91 12.23 -42.58
N SER A 462 -3.10 11.00 -43.00
CA SER A 462 -3.87 10.68 -44.22
C SER A 462 -4.90 9.63 -43.92
N VAL A 463 -6.09 9.79 -44.49
CA VAL A 463 -7.22 8.86 -44.44
C VAL A 463 -7.44 8.27 -45.84
N ASP A 464 -7.39 6.95 -45.93
CA ASP A 464 -7.65 6.23 -47.20
C ASP A 464 -8.94 5.41 -47.07
N THR A 465 -9.84 5.58 -48.03
CA THR A 465 -11.09 4.83 -48.10
C THR A 465 -11.55 4.72 -49.54
N SER A 466 -12.20 3.61 -49.90
CA SER A 466 -12.84 3.42 -51.18
C SER A 466 -14.37 3.48 -51.11
N VAL A 467 -14.92 3.68 -49.89
CA VAL A 467 -16.37 3.53 -49.62
C VAL A 467 -16.97 4.85 -49.14
N LEU A 468 -16.26 5.58 -48.26
CA LEU A 468 -16.77 6.79 -47.62
C LEU A 468 -16.56 8.03 -48.50
N THR A 469 -17.49 8.97 -48.44
CA THR A 469 -17.42 10.25 -49.14
C THR A 469 -16.55 11.27 -48.39
N GLU A 470 -16.11 12.34 -49.06
CA GLU A 470 -15.38 13.46 -48.43
C GLU A 470 -16.18 14.14 -47.30
N GLU A 471 -17.52 14.24 -47.45
CA GLU A 471 -18.40 14.78 -46.39
C GLU A 471 -18.42 13.88 -45.14
N GLU A 472 -18.28 12.57 -45.34
CA GLU A 472 -18.26 11.59 -44.22
C GLU A 472 -16.93 11.53 -43.52
N ILE A 473 -15.78 11.57 -44.20
CA ILE A 473 -14.46 11.49 -43.59
C ILE A 473 -13.90 12.86 -43.21
N GLY A 474 -14.39 13.96 -43.80
CA GLY A 474 -13.73 15.27 -43.73
C GLY A 474 -12.46 15.31 -44.60
N PRO A 475 -11.50 16.17 -44.31
CA PRO A 475 -10.20 16.20 -45.02
C PRO A 475 -9.48 14.85 -44.96
N ASP A 476 -9.08 14.33 -46.12
CA ASP A 476 -8.36 13.07 -46.26
C ASP A 476 -6.86 13.18 -45.98
N LEU A 477 -6.27 14.36 -46.25
CA LEU A 477 -4.88 14.72 -45.91
C LEU A 477 -4.85 16.00 -45.10
N TYR A 478 -4.41 15.95 -43.88
CA TYR A 478 -4.42 17.11 -42.99
C TYR A 478 -3.23 17.15 -42.05
N THR A 479 -2.83 18.36 -41.70
CA THR A 479 -1.78 18.65 -40.71
C THR A 479 -2.38 19.52 -39.62
N LEU A 480 -2.28 19.06 -38.39
CA LEU A 480 -2.76 19.77 -37.21
C LEU A 480 -1.58 20.25 -36.37
N ALA A 481 -1.63 21.51 -35.95
CA ALA A 481 -0.83 21.98 -34.83
C ALA A 481 -1.77 22.27 -33.66
N PHE A 482 -1.41 21.85 -32.48
CA PHE A 482 -2.26 22.02 -31.31
C PHE A 482 -1.46 22.50 -30.10
N VAL A 483 -2.14 23.22 -29.22
CA VAL A 483 -1.65 23.62 -27.90
C VAL A 483 -2.79 23.56 -26.90
N GLY A 484 -2.48 23.15 -25.69
CA GLY A 484 -3.51 23.02 -24.68
C GLY A 484 -2.99 22.94 -23.25
N VAL A 485 -3.96 22.82 -22.35
CA VAL A 485 -3.73 22.65 -20.91
C VAL A 485 -4.55 21.45 -20.43
N ASN A 486 -3.96 20.66 -19.55
CA ASN A 486 -4.64 19.62 -18.82
C ASN A 486 -4.54 19.89 -17.33
N LEU A 487 -5.68 19.83 -16.62
CA LEU A 487 -5.80 20.03 -15.18
C LEU A 487 -6.36 18.76 -14.56
N LEU A 488 -5.71 18.23 -13.54
CA LEU A 488 -6.17 17.03 -12.81
C LEU A 488 -6.26 17.33 -11.32
N LEU A 489 -7.47 17.18 -10.77
CA LEU A 489 -7.75 17.11 -9.35
C LEU A 489 -8.09 15.66 -9.01
N ASP A 490 -7.31 15.01 -8.13
CA ASP A 490 -7.49 13.60 -7.78
C ASP A 490 -7.45 13.41 -6.27
N HIS A 491 -8.61 13.13 -5.70
CA HIS A 491 -8.83 12.85 -4.28
C HIS A 491 -9.21 11.38 -4.03
N ARG A 492 -8.94 10.48 -4.99
CA ARG A 492 -9.18 9.06 -4.81
C ARG A 492 -8.17 8.46 -3.85
N ASN A 493 -8.62 7.50 -3.06
CA ASN A 493 -7.73 6.74 -2.17
C ASN A 493 -6.77 5.81 -2.95
N ASN A 494 -7.16 5.36 -4.13
CA ASN A 494 -6.35 4.56 -5.06
C ASN A 494 -6.71 4.91 -6.50
N VAL A 495 -5.72 5.08 -7.37
CA VAL A 495 -5.94 5.45 -8.78
C VAL A 495 -6.41 4.25 -9.60
N VAL A 496 -5.90 3.05 -9.30
CA VAL A 496 -6.18 1.81 -10.05
C VAL A 496 -7.49 1.16 -9.59
N LEU A 497 -7.69 1.04 -8.27
CA LEU A 497 -8.86 0.42 -7.64
C LEU A 497 -9.51 1.40 -6.66
N PRO A 498 -10.18 2.46 -7.16
CA PRO A 498 -10.76 3.46 -6.28
C PRO A 498 -11.97 2.89 -5.52
N THR A 499 -11.95 3.03 -4.21
CA THR A 499 -13.08 2.67 -3.35
C THR A 499 -13.72 3.88 -2.70
N GLN A 500 -13.00 5.00 -2.63
CA GLN A 500 -13.46 6.25 -2.01
C GLN A 500 -12.79 7.45 -2.66
N GLY A 501 -13.49 8.59 -2.66
CA GLY A 501 -12.99 9.86 -3.15
C GLY A 501 -13.51 10.22 -4.53
N TRP A 502 -12.88 11.16 -5.20
CA TRP A 502 -13.31 11.66 -6.50
C TRP A 502 -12.12 12.19 -7.31
N PHE A 503 -12.30 12.29 -8.61
CA PHE A 503 -11.38 13.02 -9.48
C PHE A 503 -12.13 13.89 -10.46
N LEU A 504 -11.46 14.93 -10.96
CA LEU A 504 -11.88 15.78 -12.06
C LEU A 504 -10.66 16.05 -12.95
N ASN A 505 -10.81 15.73 -14.24
CA ASN A 505 -9.85 16.04 -15.28
C ASN A 505 -10.47 17.00 -16.28
N ALA A 506 -9.78 18.09 -16.58
CA ALA A 506 -10.17 19.09 -17.56
C ALA A 506 -9.05 19.28 -18.57
N ARG A 507 -9.30 18.96 -19.84
CA ARG A 507 -8.40 19.19 -20.97
C ARG A 507 -9.03 20.20 -21.91
N ILE A 508 -8.28 21.26 -22.22
CA ILE A 508 -8.66 22.28 -23.19
C ILE A 508 -7.54 22.37 -24.22
N GLU A 509 -7.91 22.28 -25.49
CA GLU A 509 -6.96 22.22 -26.61
C GLU A 509 -7.47 23.08 -27.75
N THR A 510 -6.62 23.97 -28.26
CA THR A 510 -6.83 24.69 -29.51
C THR A 510 -6.05 23.98 -30.59
N THR A 511 -6.74 23.56 -31.64
CA THR A 511 -6.15 22.98 -32.84
C THR A 511 -6.21 24.01 -33.95
N LEU A 512 -5.09 24.18 -34.62
CA LEU A 512 -4.90 25.16 -35.70
C LEU A 512 -4.48 24.43 -36.98
N ASP A 513 -4.98 24.93 -38.11
CA ASP A 513 -4.46 24.53 -39.42
C ASP A 513 -3.00 24.94 -39.58
N ALA A 514 -2.14 23.97 -39.75
CA ALA A 514 -0.70 24.22 -39.85
C ALA A 514 -0.19 24.35 -41.29
N MET A 515 -0.90 23.78 -42.29
CA MET A 515 -0.45 23.68 -43.66
C MET A 515 -1.56 23.92 -44.70
N GLY A 516 -2.67 24.57 -44.33
CA GLY A 516 -3.73 24.93 -45.26
C GLY A 516 -4.81 23.83 -45.47
N SER A 517 -4.90 22.88 -44.50
CA SER A 517 -5.98 21.87 -44.51
C SER A 517 -7.36 22.43 -44.10
N GLY A 518 -7.43 23.69 -43.67
CA GLY A 518 -8.67 24.32 -43.24
C GLY A 518 -9.20 23.95 -41.87
N VAL A 519 -8.52 23.05 -41.15
CA VAL A 519 -9.00 22.47 -39.88
C VAL A 519 -8.57 23.31 -38.68
N SER A 520 -9.52 23.99 -38.06
CA SER A 520 -9.28 24.73 -36.81
C SER A 520 -10.46 24.63 -35.87
N TYR A 521 -10.21 24.25 -34.61
CA TYR A 521 -11.25 24.09 -33.58
C TYR A 521 -10.72 24.23 -32.17
N LEU A 522 -11.62 24.49 -31.23
CA LEU A 522 -11.38 24.41 -29.80
C LEU A 522 -12.02 23.11 -29.26
N ARG A 523 -11.23 22.27 -28.65
CA ARG A 523 -11.68 21.04 -27.98
C ARG A 523 -11.66 21.20 -26.48
N THR A 524 -12.74 20.79 -25.81
CA THR A 524 -12.86 20.76 -24.35
C THR A 524 -13.32 19.38 -23.92
N ASP A 525 -12.55 18.69 -23.11
CA ASP A 525 -12.87 17.39 -22.53
C ASP A 525 -12.87 17.53 -21.00
N LEU A 526 -14.04 17.36 -20.37
CA LEU A 526 -14.20 17.30 -18.92
C LEU A 526 -14.60 15.89 -18.54
N ARG A 527 -13.89 15.28 -17.58
CA ARG A 527 -14.19 13.94 -17.08
C ARG A 527 -14.08 13.93 -15.58
N GLY A 528 -14.99 13.22 -14.90
CA GLY A 528 -14.94 13.09 -13.46
C GLY A 528 -15.67 11.85 -12.97
N ALA A 529 -15.28 11.37 -11.79
CA ALA A 529 -16.00 10.31 -11.11
C ALA A 529 -15.88 10.48 -9.60
N TRP A 530 -16.88 9.97 -8.89
CA TRP A 530 -16.99 9.94 -7.45
C TRP A 530 -17.28 8.53 -6.97
N TYR A 531 -16.58 8.11 -5.90
CA TYR A 531 -16.63 6.77 -5.33
C TYR A 531 -16.98 6.87 -3.85
N GLN A 532 -17.97 6.09 -3.41
CA GLN A 532 -18.44 6.09 -2.04
C GLN A 532 -18.66 4.66 -1.53
N PRO A 533 -17.92 4.19 -0.51
CA PRO A 533 -18.25 2.94 0.16
C PRO A 533 -19.54 3.13 0.96
N ILE A 534 -20.53 2.27 0.74
CA ILE A 534 -21.79 2.23 1.52
C ILE A 534 -21.60 1.28 2.71
N THR A 535 -20.96 0.14 2.47
CA THR A 535 -20.53 -0.83 3.47
C THR A 535 -19.12 -1.31 3.15
N GLN A 536 -18.57 -2.22 3.93
CA GLN A 536 -17.26 -2.84 3.62
C GLN A 536 -17.26 -3.60 2.28
N LYS A 537 -18.43 -4.08 1.82
CA LYS A 537 -18.58 -4.89 0.61
C LYS A 537 -19.37 -4.20 -0.51
N LEU A 538 -20.11 -3.14 -0.20
CA LEU A 538 -20.97 -2.45 -1.13
C LEU A 538 -20.42 -1.06 -1.43
N ARG A 539 -20.21 -0.77 -2.72
CA ARG A 539 -19.67 0.50 -3.20
C ARG A 539 -20.59 1.10 -4.26
N PHE A 540 -20.78 2.40 -4.17
CA PHE A 540 -21.40 3.23 -5.20
C PHE A 540 -20.34 4.02 -5.96
N ALA A 541 -20.49 4.13 -7.28
CA ALA A 541 -19.69 5.00 -8.13
C ALA A 541 -20.62 5.79 -9.07
N ALA A 542 -20.30 7.05 -9.27
CA ALA A 542 -20.98 7.88 -10.27
C ALA A 542 -19.93 8.69 -11.02
N GLY A 543 -20.09 8.84 -12.32
CA GLY A 543 -19.16 9.58 -13.15
C GLY A 543 -19.77 10.05 -14.44
N GLY A 544 -18.97 10.80 -15.20
CA GLY A 544 -19.39 11.28 -16.50
C GLY A 544 -18.30 12.00 -17.26
N ALA A 545 -18.59 12.29 -18.50
CA ALA A 545 -17.73 13.06 -19.39
C ALA A 545 -18.56 14.05 -20.22
N LEU A 546 -17.96 15.21 -20.43
CA LEU A 546 -18.45 16.23 -21.36
C LEU A 546 -17.34 16.50 -22.36
N LEU A 547 -17.60 16.17 -23.61
CA LEU A 547 -16.67 16.34 -24.72
C LEU A 547 -17.29 17.35 -25.69
N ASN A 548 -16.52 18.34 -26.13
CA ASN A 548 -17.03 19.38 -27.02
C ASN A 548 -15.94 19.88 -27.96
N ILE A 549 -16.29 20.04 -29.23
CA ILE A 549 -15.49 20.70 -30.26
C ILE A 549 -16.31 21.90 -30.74
N GLN A 550 -15.67 23.07 -30.76
CA GLN A 550 -16.25 24.34 -31.21
C GLN A 550 -15.43 24.94 -32.35
N GLY A 551 -16.09 25.65 -33.26
CA GLY A 551 -15.43 26.38 -34.36
C GLY A 551 -15.59 25.73 -35.73
N ALA A 552 -15.85 24.41 -35.80
CA ALA A 552 -16.07 23.68 -37.03
C ALA A 552 -17.27 22.73 -36.89
N PRO A 553 -18.07 22.51 -37.94
CA PRO A 553 -19.04 21.43 -37.97
C PRO A 553 -18.36 20.06 -38.17
N ALA A 554 -19.09 18.95 -38.00
CA ALA A 554 -18.49 17.62 -38.04
C ALA A 554 -17.83 17.30 -39.40
N GLU A 555 -18.45 17.71 -40.50
CA GLU A 555 -17.96 17.49 -41.86
C GLU A 555 -16.62 18.18 -42.19
N ASP A 556 -16.30 19.29 -41.51
CA ASP A 556 -15.01 19.99 -41.64
C ASP A 556 -13.91 19.42 -40.73
N ILE A 557 -14.25 18.48 -39.83
CA ILE A 557 -13.31 17.85 -38.88
C ILE A 557 -12.96 16.47 -39.42
N PRO A 558 -11.67 16.11 -39.51
CA PRO A 558 -11.27 14.74 -39.87
C PRO A 558 -11.95 13.70 -38.99
N ILE A 559 -12.41 12.60 -39.59
CA ILE A 559 -13.27 11.61 -38.92
C ILE A 559 -12.69 11.08 -37.62
N ASP A 560 -11.36 10.87 -37.55
CA ASP A 560 -10.69 10.38 -36.35
C ASP A 560 -10.52 11.42 -35.23
N SER A 561 -10.65 12.72 -35.58
CA SER A 561 -10.57 13.83 -34.61
C SER A 561 -11.93 14.21 -34.01
N ARG A 562 -13.02 13.65 -34.50
CA ARG A 562 -14.38 13.90 -34.00
C ARG A 562 -14.60 13.31 -32.61
N VAL A 563 -15.70 13.71 -31.99
CA VAL A 563 -16.18 13.13 -30.75
C VAL A 563 -17.00 11.89 -31.04
N PHE A 564 -16.77 10.82 -30.27
CA PHE A 564 -17.53 9.58 -30.35
C PHE A 564 -18.14 9.24 -28.98
N ASN A 565 -19.21 8.41 -29.03
CA ASN A 565 -19.87 7.88 -27.85
C ASN A 565 -20.31 6.42 -28.10
N GLY A 566 -20.56 5.67 -27.04
CA GLY A 566 -20.75 4.22 -27.07
C GLY A 566 -19.47 3.47 -26.70
N GLY A 567 -19.61 2.29 -26.14
CA GLY A 567 -18.52 1.42 -25.74
C GLY A 567 -18.43 1.17 -24.21
N PRO A 568 -17.45 0.35 -23.78
CA PRO A 568 -17.36 -0.14 -22.42
C PRO A 568 -17.08 0.94 -21.37
N ASN A 569 -16.57 2.11 -21.80
CA ASN A 569 -16.23 3.24 -20.92
C ASN A 569 -17.16 4.45 -21.12
N SER A 570 -18.32 4.25 -21.71
CA SER A 570 -19.32 5.29 -21.98
C SER A 570 -20.73 4.71 -21.85
N VAL A 571 -21.54 4.67 -22.91
CA VAL A 571 -22.89 4.10 -22.91
C VAL A 571 -22.81 2.62 -23.32
N ARG A 572 -22.77 1.72 -22.35
CA ARG A 572 -22.43 0.28 -22.53
C ARG A 572 -23.47 -0.56 -23.27
N ALA A 573 -24.62 0.00 -23.71
CA ALA A 573 -25.54 -0.70 -24.59
C ALA A 573 -25.09 -0.69 -26.05
N PHE A 574 -24.07 0.09 -26.41
CA PHE A 574 -23.54 0.25 -27.75
C PHE A 574 -22.14 -0.29 -27.88
N ALA A 575 -21.74 -0.77 -29.04
CA ALA A 575 -20.36 -1.04 -29.33
C ALA A 575 -19.52 0.27 -29.31
N GLU A 576 -18.22 0.16 -29.35
CA GLU A 576 -17.32 1.33 -29.31
C GLU A 576 -17.61 2.26 -30.48
N ARG A 577 -17.85 3.55 -30.19
CA ARG A 577 -18.16 4.62 -31.14
C ARG A 577 -19.54 4.56 -31.81
N GLU A 578 -20.37 3.53 -31.62
CA GLU A 578 -21.61 3.32 -32.35
C GLU A 578 -22.83 4.16 -31.89
N LEU A 579 -22.73 4.88 -30.77
CA LEU A 579 -23.80 5.77 -30.35
C LEU A 579 -23.69 7.06 -31.16
N GLY A 580 -24.49 7.17 -32.26
CA GLY A 580 -24.51 8.32 -33.14
C GLY A 580 -24.89 7.95 -34.57
N PRO A 581 -24.62 8.82 -35.54
CA PRO A 581 -24.84 8.52 -36.94
C PRO A 581 -23.84 7.48 -37.43
N LEU A 582 -24.38 6.53 -38.19
CA LEU A 582 -23.62 5.49 -38.87
C LEU A 582 -23.86 5.62 -40.40
N THR A 583 -22.88 5.21 -41.19
CA THR A 583 -23.06 5.00 -42.62
C THR A 583 -23.98 3.81 -42.89
N GLU A 584 -24.39 3.59 -44.15
CA GLU A 584 -25.13 2.38 -44.56
C GLU A 584 -24.32 1.10 -44.26
N GLY A 585 -22.99 1.15 -44.30
CA GLY A 585 -22.08 0.05 -43.95
C GLY A 585 -21.87 -0.13 -42.45
N GLY A 586 -22.40 0.76 -41.60
CA GLY A 586 -22.29 0.69 -40.14
C GLY A 586 -21.06 1.41 -39.56
N THR A 587 -20.31 2.18 -40.35
CA THR A 587 -19.17 2.97 -39.90
C THR A 587 -19.62 4.17 -39.06
N PRO A 588 -19.10 4.36 -37.82
CA PRO A 588 -19.43 5.51 -36.98
C PRO A 588 -18.87 6.81 -37.58
N LEU A 589 -19.71 7.82 -37.74
CA LEU A 589 -19.33 9.12 -38.29
C LEU A 589 -18.89 10.13 -37.21
N GLY A 590 -19.18 9.85 -35.93
CA GLY A 590 -18.85 10.76 -34.84
C GLY A 590 -19.65 12.06 -34.87
N GLY A 591 -19.24 13.01 -34.03
CA GLY A 591 -19.88 14.31 -33.87
C GLY A 591 -18.93 15.36 -33.28
N THR A 592 -19.52 16.49 -32.85
CA THR A 592 -18.80 17.60 -32.26
C THR A 592 -18.90 17.67 -30.74
N SER A 593 -19.86 16.95 -30.17
CA SER A 593 -20.07 16.96 -28.71
C SER A 593 -20.66 15.67 -28.18
N ALA A 594 -20.31 15.28 -26.97
CA ALA A 594 -20.92 14.16 -26.27
C ALA A 594 -21.08 14.46 -24.79
N LEU A 595 -22.19 14.03 -24.23
CA LEU A 595 -22.40 13.97 -22.78
C LEU A 595 -22.59 12.50 -22.40
N ILE A 596 -21.89 12.10 -21.37
CA ILE A 596 -21.93 10.74 -20.81
C ILE A 596 -22.13 10.86 -19.30
N VAL A 597 -23.07 10.13 -18.75
CA VAL A 597 -23.31 10.02 -17.31
C VAL A 597 -23.49 8.55 -16.97
N SER A 598 -22.84 8.09 -15.93
CA SER A 598 -22.90 6.71 -15.47
C SER A 598 -23.05 6.63 -13.96
N ALA A 599 -23.81 5.63 -13.50
CA ALA A 599 -23.91 5.27 -12.10
C ALA A 599 -23.80 3.74 -11.96
N GLU A 600 -23.05 3.29 -10.97
CA GLU A 600 -22.78 1.88 -10.75
C GLU A 600 -22.84 1.54 -9.25
N LEU A 601 -23.44 0.40 -8.93
CA LEU A 601 -23.44 -0.19 -7.59
C LEU A 601 -22.76 -1.54 -7.69
N SER A 602 -21.63 -1.73 -6.99
CA SER A 602 -20.85 -2.96 -6.96
C SER A 602 -20.82 -3.60 -5.60
N TYR A 603 -20.94 -4.94 -5.57
CA TYR A 603 -20.95 -5.75 -4.36
C TYR A 603 -19.89 -6.85 -4.44
N GLU A 604 -19.00 -6.90 -3.44
CA GLU A 604 -17.97 -7.92 -3.30
C GLU A 604 -18.58 -9.25 -2.87
N ILE A 605 -18.59 -10.24 -3.78
CA ILE A 605 -19.09 -11.59 -3.54
C ILE A 605 -18.00 -12.44 -2.89
N ALA A 606 -16.76 -12.29 -3.33
CA ALA A 606 -15.57 -12.98 -2.84
C ALA A 606 -14.37 -12.03 -2.92
N SER A 607 -13.26 -12.34 -2.26
CA SER A 607 -12.09 -11.46 -2.09
C SER A 607 -11.58 -10.75 -3.36
N ASN A 608 -11.82 -11.31 -4.55
CA ASN A 608 -11.37 -10.73 -5.82
C ASN A 608 -12.49 -10.69 -6.87
N LEU A 609 -13.75 -10.90 -6.47
CA LEU A 609 -14.88 -10.99 -7.40
C LEU A 609 -16.01 -10.06 -6.95
N GLU A 610 -16.38 -9.14 -7.82
CA GLU A 610 -17.51 -8.23 -7.62
C GLU A 610 -18.61 -8.46 -8.67
N LEU A 611 -19.85 -8.32 -8.24
CA LEU A 611 -21.01 -8.14 -9.08
C LEU A 611 -21.35 -6.66 -9.14
N ALA A 612 -21.55 -6.12 -10.34
CA ALA A 612 -21.98 -4.74 -10.55
C ALA A 612 -23.31 -4.67 -11.26
N VAL A 613 -24.11 -3.68 -10.90
CA VAL A 613 -25.28 -3.23 -11.66
C VAL A 613 -25.10 -1.76 -11.98
N PHE A 614 -25.48 -1.35 -13.18
CA PHE A 614 -25.20 0.00 -13.64
C PHE A 614 -26.29 0.57 -14.53
N THR A 615 -26.27 1.89 -14.65
CA THR A 615 -27.04 2.62 -15.65
C THR A 615 -26.14 3.68 -16.28
N ASP A 616 -26.21 3.79 -17.61
CA ASP A 616 -25.52 4.82 -18.37
C ASP A 616 -26.51 5.63 -19.14
N ALA A 617 -26.23 6.90 -19.34
CA ALA A 617 -26.99 7.77 -20.25
C ALA A 617 -26.01 8.63 -21.05
N GLY A 618 -26.29 8.83 -22.34
CA GLY A 618 -25.45 9.67 -23.17
C GLY A 618 -26.10 10.09 -24.47
N SER A 619 -25.48 11.10 -25.06
CA SER A 619 -25.91 11.68 -26.34
C SER A 619 -24.70 12.06 -27.19
N LEU A 620 -24.90 12.25 -28.49
CA LEU A 620 -23.93 12.76 -29.44
C LEU A 620 -24.54 13.89 -30.25
N GLY A 621 -23.88 15.06 -30.30
CA GLY A 621 -24.29 16.24 -31.06
C GLY A 621 -23.45 16.45 -32.31
N LEU A 622 -24.07 16.93 -33.40
CA LEU A 622 -23.45 17.07 -34.72
C LEU A 622 -23.22 18.52 -35.14
N GLY A 623 -23.87 19.49 -34.49
CA GLY A 623 -23.88 20.88 -34.95
C GLY A 623 -22.58 21.67 -34.64
N ARG A 624 -22.31 22.70 -35.42
CA ARG A 624 -21.28 23.71 -35.15
C ARG A 624 -21.63 24.44 -33.83
N ASN A 625 -20.67 24.55 -32.92
CA ASN A 625 -20.88 25.22 -31.63
C ASN A 625 -22.04 24.63 -30.81
N THR A 626 -22.34 23.35 -30.99
CA THR A 626 -23.31 22.67 -30.14
C THR A 626 -22.86 22.77 -28.69
N SER A 627 -23.69 23.37 -27.84
CA SER A 627 -23.44 23.40 -26.40
C SER A 627 -23.65 22.02 -25.86
N ALA A 628 -22.77 21.59 -24.97
CA ALA A 628 -22.95 20.35 -24.22
C ALA A 628 -24.26 20.31 -23.40
N LEU A 629 -24.93 21.42 -23.23
CA LEU A 629 -26.20 21.56 -22.52
C LEU A 629 -27.43 21.46 -23.43
N ASP A 630 -27.27 21.43 -24.76
CA ASP A 630 -28.37 21.32 -25.75
C ASP A 630 -28.81 19.86 -26.04
N TYR A 631 -28.51 18.93 -25.16
CA TYR A 631 -28.68 17.49 -25.35
C TYR A 631 -30.06 16.94 -24.98
N SER A 632 -31.03 17.77 -24.71
CA SER A 632 -32.31 17.34 -24.11
C SER A 632 -33.14 16.35 -24.93
N SER A 633 -32.85 16.12 -26.22
CA SER A 633 -33.69 15.33 -27.09
C SER A 633 -33.17 13.96 -27.55
N ASP A 634 -31.87 13.67 -27.38
CA ASP A 634 -31.20 12.52 -28.02
C ASP A 634 -30.48 11.55 -27.07
N PHE A 635 -30.87 11.53 -25.81
CA PHE A 635 -30.29 10.60 -24.84
C PHE A 635 -30.63 9.14 -25.14
N ARG A 636 -29.61 8.29 -25.06
CA ARG A 636 -29.72 6.84 -24.97
C ARG A 636 -29.41 6.41 -23.56
N THR A 637 -30.24 5.51 -23.05
CA THR A 637 -30.11 5.02 -21.68
C THR A 637 -29.86 3.51 -21.70
N THR A 638 -28.92 3.08 -20.87
CA THR A 638 -28.56 1.69 -20.67
C THR A 638 -28.88 1.28 -19.24
N ILE A 639 -29.35 0.06 -19.04
CA ILE A 639 -29.33 -0.65 -17.76
C ILE A 639 -28.54 -1.93 -17.97
N GLY A 640 -27.65 -2.25 -17.04
CA GLY A 640 -26.80 -3.40 -17.22
C GLY A 640 -26.29 -4.04 -15.92
N ALA A 641 -25.63 -5.16 -16.11
CA ALA A 641 -24.94 -5.88 -15.04
C ALA A 641 -23.60 -6.40 -15.55
N GLY A 642 -22.67 -6.62 -14.62
CA GLY A 642 -21.35 -7.10 -14.96
C GLY A 642 -20.63 -7.77 -13.81
N LEU A 643 -19.58 -8.51 -14.16
CA LEU A 643 -18.65 -9.13 -13.25
C LEU A 643 -17.29 -8.44 -13.31
N ARG A 644 -16.66 -8.26 -12.17
CA ARG A 644 -15.33 -7.67 -12.00
C ARG A 644 -14.44 -8.68 -11.31
N TYR A 645 -13.34 -9.08 -11.93
CA TYR A 645 -12.31 -9.88 -11.28
C TYR A 645 -11.06 -9.04 -11.06
N HIS A 646 -10.71 -8.80 -9.79
CA HIS A 646 -9.64 -7.88 -9.42
C HIS A 646 -8.26 -8.52 -9.58
N LEU A 647 -7.44 -7.92 -10.42
CA LEU A 647 -6.02 -8.20 -10.56
C LEU A 647 -5.19 -7.02 -10.01
N PRO A 648 -3.91 -7.23 -9.65
CA PRO A 648 -3.07 -6.16 -9.12
C PRO A 648 -2.93 -4.93 -10.05
N PHE A 649 -3.11 -5.13 -11.36
CA PHE A 649 -2.98 -4.10 -12.41
C PHE A 649 -4.33 -3.60 -12.96
N GLY A 650 -5.45 -3.96 -12.35
CA GLY A 650 -6.80 -3.55 -12.71
C GLY A 650 -7.77 -4.73 -12.87
N PRO A 651 -9.08 -4.49 -12.78
CA PRO A 651 -10.05 -5.57 -12.93
C PRO A 651 -10.21 -6.01 -14.40
N ILE A 652 -10.47 -7.30 -14.57
CA ILE A 652 -11.11 -7.81 -15.78
C ILE A 652 -12.61 -7.62 -15.60
N ARG A 653 -13.25 -6.94 -16.56
CA ARG A 653 -14.68 -6.67 -16.55
C ARG A 653 -15.38 -7.43 -17.66
N ILE A 654 -16.55 -7.98 -17.34
CA ILE A 654 -17.48 -8.54 -18.29
C ILE A 654 -18.82 -7.84 -18.03
N ASP A 655 -19.20 -6.91 -18.91
CA ASP A 655 -20.40 -6.08 -18.77
C ASP A 655 -21.38 -6.37 -19.87
N TYR A 656 -22.66 -6.53 -19.52
CA TYR A 656 -23.76 -6.52 -20.48
C TYR A 656 -24.64 -5.30 -20.22
N GLY A 657 -24.72 -4.41 -21.24
CA GLY A 657 -25.61 -3.25 -21.26
C GLY A 657 -26.81 -3.49 -22.17
N HIS A 658 -28.03 -3.28 -21.64
CA HIS A 658 -29.28 -3.34 -22.39
C HIS A 658 -29.76 -1.93 -22.73
N ASN A 659 -30.09 -1.70 -24.00
CA ASN A 659 -30.61 -0.41 -24.51
C ASN A 659 -32.11 -0.26 -24.19
N VAL A 660 -32.44 0.54 -23.16
CA VAL A 660 -33.83 0.77 -22.72
C VAL A 660 -34.52 1.88 -23.52
N SER A 661 -33.76 2.72 -24.23
CA SER A 661 -34.27 3.81 -25.10
C SER A 661 -34.05 3.52 -26.58
N ARG A 662 -34.08 2.24 -26.95
CA ARG A 662 -33.79 1.73 -28.28
C ARG A 662 -34.60 2.42 -29.39
N ARG A 663 -33.92 2.80 -30.47
CA ARG A 663 -34.52 3.30 -31.71
C ARG A 663 -34.49 2.25 -32.83
N THR A 664 -35.23 2.55 -33.92
CA THR A 664 -35.20 1.71 -35.10
C THR A 664 -33.78 1.66 -35.68
N GLY A 665 -33.29 0.45 -35.94
CA GLY A 665 -31.93 0.22 -36.43
C GLY A 665 -30.87 0.00 -35.34
N GLU A 666 -31.13 0.34 -34.07
CA GLU A 666 -30.18 0.11 -32.97
C GLU A 666 -30.28 -1.31 -32.41
N GLY A 667 -29.16 -1.81 -31.89
CA GLY A 667 -29.08 -3.09 -31.19
C GLY A 667 -29.84 -3.09 -29.85
N SER A 668 -30.23 -4.27 -29.36
CA SER A 668 -30.90 -4.41 -28.05
C SER A 668 -29.95 -4.26 -26.86
N GLY A 669 -28.66 -4.38 -27.09
CA GLY A 669 -27.60 -4.29 -26.05
C GLY A 669 -26.29 -4.89 -26.54
N MET A 670 -25.25 -4.72 -25.75
CA MET A 670 -23.90 -5.15 -26.08
C MET A 670 -23.20 -5.82 -24.89
N LEU A 671 -22.39 -6.83 -25.20
CA LEU A 671 -21.49 -7.49 -24.21
C LEU A 671 -20.07 -6.95 -24.42
N HIS A 672 -19.47 -6.47 -23.35
CA HIS A 672 -18.08 -5.98 -23.35
C HIS A 672 -17.21 -6.83 -22.46
N VAL A 673 -15.99 -7.11 -22.92
CA VAL A 673 -14.92 -7.71 -22.12
C VAL A 673 -13.72 -6.77 -22.19
N VAL A 674 -13.31 -6.24 -21.04
CA VAL A 674 -12.23 -5.24 -20.96
C VAL A 674 -11.36 -5.41 -19.72
N VAL A 675 -10.14 -4.89 -19.78
CA VAL A 675 -9.25 -4.73 -18.61
C VAL A 675 -9.25 -3.25 -18.21
N GLY A 676 -9.58 -2.96 -16.95
CA GLY A 676 -9.66 -1.59 -16.41
C GLY A 676 -11.08 -1.17 -15.97
N PHE A 677 -11.23 0.10 -15.55
CA PHE A 677 -12.50 0.66 -15.05
C PHE A 677 -13.29 1.41 -16.13
N ALA A 678 -14.60 1.55 -15.91
CA ALA A 678 -15.48 2.28 -16.81
C ALA A 678 -15.36 3.82 -16.73
N PHE A 679 -14.75 4.34 -15.65
CA PHE A 679 -14.69 5.78 -15.35
C PHE A 679 -13.29 6.36 -15.52
#